data_fc9f6a9fb2ed5ca64788d60906abf405
#
_entry.id   fc9f6a9fb2ed5ca64788d60906abf405
#
_cell.length_a   1.000
_cell.length_b   1.000
_cell.length_c   1.000
_cell.angle_alpha   90.00
_cell.angle_beta   90.00
_cell.angle_gamma   90.00
#
_symmetry.space_group_name_H-M   'P 1'
#
loop_
_entity.id
_entity.type
_entity.pdbx_description
1 polymer ?
#
loop_
_entity_poly.entity_id
_entity_poly.type
_entity_poly.pdbx_seq_one_letter_code
_entity_poly.pdbx_strand_id
1 'polypeptide(L)'
;MQQVFRGWDAVSRQLQTLMDKKIPLNDGQKASLRCLAERLTDRSSNNGMIIADEVGMGKTRIAAVVARAVTEAGGRVAILVPPGLGYQWNSELRCAGIAAPPILRGLWKYLCDWQESKICWPNKQLLVISHSFSNWRLGEKSNAWRWLLLPELYARRKWKRGPGTHWPRHTEVDRNVRATAEAIEDALNASLQDQLSVFGDDLLKKLSWEELFDAARYSRGGDLRPWLERAVGLGLGVFDLVIIDEAHKGRKKDSRLNNLLDQIILPSPHARRLALTATPIELDAGQWMQMLERILVEEADREQIAAAVSAYVQAVAAIRRCPSDPQRQRSFGKVAEAFTDALRPYLIRRDKRQEPSIQKFQQLSREDIHAYRQEIPIVIDTAELDLAWKQAVCAAESLSFVARHTDNRQMKRLRLTLANGHGIASLLDQLHMDETADAAQLQAESEEETKASQQVACYTEENDPGQDKREQRVAWWQEILAAPFQGQENVLFAHPAILKAVETIEEVTQRGEKVLVFGRFRRPMQALTQLLNAREMLRCLKEERPWPQSRISVEEWDAVRAADIQLHGKVSWSNREGLNRELEAQYTKLRHIRRNFRKGLVATLEEGFRQSPDRQAQCLLAAFQQDLTSTADTEDTVLIYVARGIQEILDPDWRTASPVAKARAFADLVKAAGDQDKNDIEEDLDDACVAEYWKVCRERLQEEYDNLQGRFARLMDGNSKPATRRFLQLAFNRPHSHPKVLVAQSLVGREGLNLHTACRTVVLLHLEWNPGVVEQQIGRVDRIGSLWEEKLKLWEKTHGEGEGAESIPRIEIRPIIFQGTYDERQWNILQTRWNDLRAQLHGLILSPDMARDNPEAEGWIEKINRMAPDFSPEGAPGTEDR
;
A
#
# COMPACT_ATOMS: atom_id res chain seq x y z
N MET A 1 -25.77 -14.73 26.17
CA MET A 1 -26.40 -13.41 26.41
C MET A 1 -25.63 -12.39 25.58
N GLN A 2 -26.28 -11.68 24.65
CA GLN A 2 -25.66 -10.54 23.99
C GLN A 2 -25.28 -9.51 25.06
N GLN A 3 -24.02 -9.11 25.12
CA GLN A 3 -23.61 -7.98 25.95
C GLN A 3 -24.22 -6.71 25.34
N VAL A 4 -24.99 -5.97 26.15
CA VAL A 4 -25.57 -4.71 25.73
C VAL A 4 -24.49 -3.63 25.76
N PHE A 5 -24.39 -2.82 24.73
CA PHE A 5 -23.45 -1.72 24.66
C PHE A 5 -23.71 -0.71 25.78
N ARG A 6 -22.71 -0.50 26.64
CA ARG A 6 -22.80 0.37 27.82
C ARG A 6 -22.58 1.85 27.54
N GLY A 7 -22.47 2.20 26.24
CA GLY A 7 -22.32 3.59 25.79
C GLY A 7 -20.89 4.11 25.79
N TRP A 8 -20.70 5.29 25.20
CA TRP A 8 -19.39 5.89 24.96
C TRP A 8 -18.66 6.32 26.23
N ASP A 9 -19.36 6.67 27.31
CA ASP A 9 -18.78 6.94 28.63
C ASP A 9 -18.07 5.70 29.21
N ALA A 10 -18.61 4.50 28.95
CA ALA A 10 -17.96 3.25 29.33
C ALA A 10 -16.71 2.98 28.47
N VAL A 11 -16.75 3.31 27.16
CA VAL A 11 -15.60 3.22 26.26
C VAL A 11 -14.47 4.13 26.72
N SER A 12 -14.77 5.39 27.08
CA SER A 12 -13.77 6.34 27.57
C SER A 12 -13.03 5.82 28.82
N ARG A 13 -13.78 5.28 29.78
CA ARG A 13 -13.19 4.65 30.98
C ARG A 13 -12.33 3.44 30.65
N GLN A 14 -12.76 2.62 29.67
CA GLN A 14 -11.95 1.49 29.22
C GLN A 14 -10.67 1.94 28.53
N LEU A 15 -10.71 3.00 27.72
CA LEU A 15 -9.51 3.57 27.08
C LEU A 15 -8.50 4.03 28.13
N GLN A 16 -8.93 4.73 29.18
CA GLN A 16 -8.05 5.11 30.29
C GLN A 16 -7.40 3.89 30.93
N THR A 17 -8.20 2.86 31.27
CA THR A 17 -7.70 1.62 31.86
C THR A 17 -6.68 0.89 30.93
N LEU A 18 -6.90 0.92 29.61
CA LEU A 18 -6.02 0.26 28.64
C LEU A 18 -4.70 1.00 28.45
N MET A 19 -4.68 2.34 28.57
CA MET A 19 -3.45 3.13 28.52
C MET A 19 -2.50 2.84 29.69
N ASP A 20 -3.05 2.41 30.85
CA ASP A 20 -2.26 2.04 32.04
C ASP A 20 -1.76 0.57 31.98
N LYS A 21 -2.32 -0.25 31.09
CA LYS A 21 -1.88 -1.64 30.88
C LYS A 21 -0.59 -1.69 30.04
N LYS A 22 0.13 -2.83 30.10
CA LYS A 22 1.37 -3.10 29.30
C LYS A 22 1.10 -3.28 27.80
N ILE A 23 0.32 -2.39 27.19
CA ILE A 23 0.23 -2.30 25.71
C ILE A 23 1.40 -1.41 25.26
N PRO A 24 2.18 -1.79 24.23
CA PRO A 24 3.32 -0.99 23.76
C PRO A 24 2.82 0.26 23.02
N LEU A 25 2.48 1.31 23.78
CA LEU A 25 2.06 2.63 23.30
C LEU A 25 3.11 3.67 23.66
N ASN A 26 3.50 4.51 22.71
CA ASN A 26 4.30 5.70 22.99
C ASN A 26 3.41 6.84 23.52
N ASP A 27 4.05 7.90 24.07
CA ASP A 27 3.32 9.00 24.69
C ASP A 27 2.42 9.77 23.72
N GLY A 28 2.84 9.94 22.47
CA GLY A 28 2.01 10.53 21.43
C GLY A 28 0.75 9.69 21.12
N GLN A 29 0.88 8.37 21.09
CA GLN A 29 -0.27 7.47 20.92
C GLN A 29 -1.23 7.55 22.11
N LYS A 30 -0.69 7.66 23.34
CA LYS A 30 -1.52 7.87 24.54
C LYS A 30 -2.24 9.23 24.50
N ALA A 31 -1.57 10.29 24.04
CA ALA A 31 -2.21 11.60 23.86
C ALA A 31 -3.36 11.54 22.86
N SER A 32 -3.16 10.85 21.71
CA SER A 32 -4.24 10.62 20.74
C SER A 32 -5.42 9.84 21.36
N LEU A 33 -5.14 8.82 22.18
CA LEU A 33 -6.20 8.04 22.83
C LEU A 33 -6.98 8.86 23.88
N ARG A 34 -6.32 9.75 24.64
CA ARG A 34 -7.01 10.67 25.55
C ARG A 34 -7.94 11.61 24.80
N CYS A 35 -7.44 12.25 23.76
CA CYS A 35 -8.24 13.13 22.91
C CYS A 35 -9.43 12.39 22.27
N LEU A 36 -9.23 11.14 21.81
CA LEU A 36 -10.32 10.30 21.31
C LEU A 36 -11.33 9.97 22.38
N ALA A 37 -10.89 9.65 23.61
CA ALA A 37 -11.77 9.33 24.73
C ALA A 37 -12.70 10.50 25.06
N GLU A 38 -12.20 11.72 25.05
CA GLU A 38 -12.96 12.95 25.26
C GLU A 38 -13.97 13.20 24.14
N ARG A 39 -13.52 13.18 22.89
CA ARG A 39 -14.35 13.51 21.73
C ARG A 39 -15.39 12.43 21.42
N LEU A 40 -15.14 11.16 21.69
CA LEU A 40 -16.11 10.09 21.49
C LEU A 40 -17.27 10.16 22.51
N THR A 41 -17.09 10.80 23.67
CA THR A 41 -18.12 11.01 24.68
C THR A 41 -18.95 12.25 24.44
N ASP A 42 -18.46 13.21 23.67
CA ASP A 42 -19.19 14.43 23.36
C ASP A 42 -20.45 14.11 22.52
N ARG A 43 -21.60 14.51 23.05
CA ARG A 43 -22.91 14.26 22.45
C ARG A 43 -23.36 15.38 21.49
N SER A 44 -22.61 16.47 21.44
CA SER A 44 -23.12 17.72 20.86
C SER A 44 -23.16 17.76 19.34
N SER A 45 -22.36 16.95 18.60
CA SER A 45 -22.40 17.04 17.13
C SER A 45 -21.63 15.95 16.36
N ASN A 46 -20.71 15.16 16.97
CA ASN A 46 -19.74 14.44 16.17
C ASN A 46 -20.01 12.93 16.12
N ASN A 47 -20.56 12.47 15.00
CA ASN A 47 -20.75 11.04 14.74
C ASN A 47 -19.47 10.33 14.27
N GLY A 48 -18.35 11.05 14.08
CA GLY A 48 -17.11 10.42 13.66
C GLY A 48 -15.87 11.31 13.72
N MET A 49 -14.71 10.69 13.57
CA MET A 49 -13.41 11.34 13.64
C MET A 49 -12.42 10.79 12.62
N ILE A 50 -11.44 11.60 12.29
CA ILE A 50 -10.33 11.28 11.39
C ILE A 50 -9.03 11.26 12.20
N ILE A 51 -8.33 10.12 12.18
CA ILE A 51 -6.93 10.04 12.60
C ILE A 51 -6.07 10.19 11.35
N ALA A 52 -5.47 11.37 11.20
CA ALA A 52 -4.66 11.73 10.05
C ALA A 52 -3.16 11.77 10.38
N ASP A 53 -2.71 10.99 11.36
CA ASP A 53 -1.30 10.89 11.72
C ASP A 53 -0.43 10.60 10.50
N GLU A 54 0.78 11.11 10.48
CA GLU A 54 1.75 10.84 9.42
C GLU A 54 2.02 9.35 9.23
N VAL A 55 2.54 8.97 8.06
CA VAL A 55 2.87 7.55 7.79
C VAL A 55 3.88 7.04 8.82
N GLY A 56 3.66 5.85 9.36
CA GLY A 56 4.56 5.23 10.33
C GLY A 56 4.31 5.55 11.80
N MET A 57 3.40 6.47 12.14
CA MET A 57 3.09 6.89 13.51
C MET A 57 2.19 5.92 14.31
N GLY A 58 1.78 4.79 13.69
CA GLY A 58 1.05 3.73 14.38
C GLY A 58 -0.46 3.96 14.52
N LYS A 59 -1.12 4.61 13.55
CA LYS A 59 -2.59 4.79 13.49
C LYS A 59 -3.38 3.51 13.77
N THR A 60 -2.97 2.41 13.14
CA THR A 60 -3.62 1.10 13.26
C THR A 60 -3.62 0.60 14.69
N ARG A 61 -2.54 0.84 15.44
CA ARG A 61 -2.44 0.48 16.86
C ARG A 61 -3.41 1.28 17.73
N ILE A 62 -3.50 2.59 17.51
CA ILE A 62 -4.49 3.43 18.19
C ILE A 62 -5.90 2.90 17.95
N ALA A 63 -6.25 2.65 16.69
CA ALA A 63 -7.57 2.15 16.32
C ALA A 63 -7.86 0.74 16.89
N ALA A 64 -6.85 -0.14 16.95
CA ALA A 64 -7.01 -1.46 17.60
C ALA A 64 -7.30 -1.35 19.10
N VAL A 65 -6.67 -0.40 19.80
CA VAL A 65 -6.96 -0.13 21.22
C VAL A 65 -8.38 0.43 21.39
N VAL A 66 -8.82 1.32 20.50
CA VAL A 66 -10.22 1.83 20.52
C VAL A 66 -11.20 0.68 20.27
N ALA A 67 -10.92 -0.19 19.28
CA ALA A 67 -11.76 -1.36 19.03
C ALA A 67 -11.88 -2.27 20.26
N ARG A 68 -10.77 -2.47 20.99
CA ARG A 68 -10.77 -3.21 22.25
C ARG A 68 -11.64 -2.55 23.30
N ALA A 69 -11.52 -1.25 23.51
CA ALA A 69 -12.31 -0.54 24.49
C ALA A 69 -13.82 -0.65 24.22
N VAL A 70 -14.22 -0.57 22.93
CA VAL A 70 -15.62 -0.72 22.53
C VAL A 70 -16.12 -2.15 22.77
N THR A 71 -15.33 -3.17 22.39
CA THR A 71 -15.73 -4.58 22.64
C THR A 71 -15.79 -4.90 24.13
N GLU A 72 -14.86 -4.44 24.94
CA GLU A 72 -14.89 -4.57 26.41
C GLU A 72 -16.07 -3.79 27.03
N ALA A 73 -16.56 -2.74 26.37
CA ALA A 73 -17.79 -2.03 26.78
C ALA A 73 -19.08 -2.72 26.27
N GLY A 74 -18.98 -3.86 25.61
CA GLY A 74 -20.12 -4.62 25.09
C GLY A 74 -20.60 -4.20 23.71
N GLY A 75 -19.92 -3.24 23.06
CA GLY A 75 -20.23 -2.76 21.72
C GLY A 75 -19.71 -3.67 20.62
N ARG A 76 -20.24 -3.47 19.40
CA ARG A 76 -19.86 -4.18 18.19
C ARG A 76 -19.05 -3.31 17.24
N VAL A 77 -17.95 -3.86 16.72
CA VAL A 77 -16.99 -3.15 15.89
C VAL A 77 -16.86 -3.78 14.52
N ALA A 78 -16.96 -2.98 13.46
CA ALA A 78 -16.57 -3.35 12.11
C ALA A 78 -15.27 -2.62 11.74
N ILE A 79 -14.25 -3.35 11.30
CA ILE A 79 -13.00 -2.78 10.79
C ILE A 79 -12.95 -3.04 9.30
N LEU A 80 -12.99 -1.97 8.51
CA LEU A 80 -12.93 -2.02 7.06
C LEU A 80 -11.48 -1.84 6.62
N VAL A 81 -10.90 -2.87 5.99
CA VAL A 81 -9.48 -2.90 5.63
C VAL A 81 -9.27 -3.00 4.13
N PRO A 82 -8.26 -2.33 3.57
CA PRO A 82 -7.85 -2.55 2.18
C PRO A 82 -7.41 -4.00 1.95
N PRO A 83 -7.61 -4.53 0.73
CA PRO A 83 -7.02 -5.82 0.35
C PRO A 83 -5.51 -5.83 0.62
N GLY A 84 -5.00 -6.88 1.26
CA GLY A 84 -3.58 -7.02 1.59
C GLY A 84 -3.15 -6.51 2.97
N LEU A 85 -3.91 -5.62 3.65
CA LEU A 85 -3.55 -5.11 4.98
C LEU A 85 -4.10 -5.95 6.15
N GLY A 86 -4.89 -6.96 5.88
CA GLY A 86 -5.54 -7.75 6.93
C GLY A 86 -4.58 -8.38 7.92
N TYR A 87 -3.43 -8.90 7.46
CA TYR A 87 -2.45 -9.51 8.36
C TYR A 87 -1.81 -8.49 9.32
N GLN A 88 -1.61 -7.26 8.87
CA GLN A 88 -1.10 -6.18 9.70
C GLN A 88 -2.10 -5.83 10.79
N TRP A 89 -3.39 -5.75 10.44
CA TRP A 89 -4.46 -5.56 11.39
C TRP A 89 -4.54 -6.68 12.42
N ASN A 90 -4.43 -7.94 11.98
CA ASN A 90 -4.40 -9.08 12.90
C ASN A 90 -3.23 -9.00 13.89
N SER A 91 -2.05 -8.56 13.42
CA SER A 91 -0.90 -8.33 14.30
C SER A 91 -1.17 -7.23 15.33
N GLU A 92 -1.72 -6.10 14.91
CA GLU A 92 -2.02 -4.97 15.79
C GLU A 92 -3.15 -5.27 16.79
N LEU A 93 -4.17 -6.04 16.38
CA LEU A 93 -5.23 -6.51 17.27
C LEU A 93 -4.66 -7.43 18.36
N ARG A 94 -3.78 -8.37 18.00
CA ARG A 94 -3.08 -9.23 18.99
C ARG A 94 -2.21 -8.39 19.94
N CYS A 95 -1.48 -7.41 19.43
CA CYS A 95 -0.71 -6.47 20.28
C CYS A 95 -1.63 -5.68 21.23
N ALA A 96 -2.83 -5.34 20.78
CA ALA A 96 -3.85 -4.73 21.63
C ALA A 96 -4.52 -5.74 22.59
N GLY A 97 -4.22 -7.04 22.50
CA GLY A 97 -4.76 -8.10 23.36
C GLY A 97 -6.16 -8.57 22.93
N ILE A 98 -6.48 -8.50 21.65
CA ILE A 98 -7.70 -9.05 21.06
C ILE A 98 -7.35 -10.25 20.18
N ALA A 99 -8.09 -11.36 20.30
CA ALA A 99 -8.03 -12.43 19.33
C ALA A 99 -8.46 -11.90 17.95
N ALA A 100 -7.58 -12.00 16.96
CA ALA A 100 -7.84 -11.45 15.64
C ALA A 100 -8.86 -12.33 14.90
N PRO A 101 -10.04 -11.80 14.52
CA PRO A 101 -11.03 -12.58 13.79
C PRO A 101 -10.58 -12.82 12.35
N PRO A 102 -11.08 -13.87 11.68
CA PRO A 102 -10.85 -14.10 10.27
C PRO A 102 -11.41 -12.95 9.43
N ILE A 103 -10.69 -12.61 8.34
CA ILE A 103 -11.06 -11.48 7.47
C ILE A 103 -12.16 -11.90 6.51
N LEU A 104 -13.28 -11.21 6.55
CA LEU A 104 -14.40 -11.41 5.64
C LEU A 104 -14.09 -10.77 4.26
N ARG A 105 -13.79 -11.61 3.26
CA ARG A 105 -13.36 -11.17 1.92
C ARG A 105 -14.35 -11.43 0.80
N GLY A 106 -15.30 -12.35 0.98
CA GLY A 106 -16.21 -12.74 -0.07
C GLY A 106 -17.52 -13.32 0.44
N LEU A 107 -18.52 -13.30 -0.44
CA LEU A 107 -19.88 -13.77 -0.14
C LEU A 107 -19.93 -15.26 0.25
N TRP A 108 -19.10 -16.08 -0.39
CA TRP A 108 -19.05 -17.51 -0.08
C TRP A 108 -18.67 -17.78 1.38
N LYS A 109 -17.60 -17.14 1.85
CA LYS A 109 -17.20 -17.28 3.26
C LYS A 109 -18.31 -16.80 4.20
N TYR A 110 -18.95 -15.68 3.88
CA TYR A 110 -20.10 -15.20 4.66
C TYR A 110 -21.21 -16.25 4.77
N LEU A 111 -21.53 -16.94 3.67
CA LEU A 111 -22.58 -17.96 3.66
C LEU A 111 -22.17 -19.25 4.41
N CYS A 112 -20.92 -19.69 4.27
CA CYS A 112 -20.42 -20.92 4.92
C CYS A 112 -20.31 -20.78 6.43
N ASP A 113 -19.79 -19.64 6.91
CA ASP A 113 -19.52 -19.44 8.34
C ASP A 113 -20.78 -19.47 9.22
N TRP A 114 -21.97 -19.30 8.68
CA TRP A 114 -23.22 -19.50 9.41
C TRP A 114 -23.39 -20.94 9.93
N GLN A 115 -22.84 -21.93 9.22
CA GLN A 115 -22.96 -23.34 9.61
C GLN A 115 -21.78 -23.83 10.45
N GLU A 116 -20.56 -23.45 10.08
CA GLU A 116 -19.34 -24.02 10.67
C GLU A 116 -19.10 -23.55 12.10
N SER A 117 -19.43 -22.29 12.41
CA SER A 117 -19.02 -21.67 13.68
C SER A 117 -20.02 -21.79 14.82
N LYS A 118 -21.23 -22.34 14.61
CA LYS A 118 -22.36 -22.28 15.59
C LYS A 118 -22.63 -20.87 16.16
N ILE A 119 -21.97 -19.84 15.67
CA ILE A 119 -22.04 -18.46 16.10
C ILE A 119 -22.59 -17.62 14.97
N CYS A 120 -23.77 -17.07 15.14
CA CYS A 120 -24.35 -16.12 14.19
C CYS A 120 -23.51 -14.84 14.08
N TRP A 121 -23.36 -14.30 12.86
CA TRP A 121 -22.63 -13.04 12.62
C TRP A 121 -23.04 -11.90 13.55
N PRO A 122 -24.32 -11.66 13.84
CA PRO A 122 -24.75 -10.62 14.78
C PRO A 122 -24.19 -10.79 16.20
N ASN A 123 -23.76 -11.98 16.59
CA ASN A 123 -23.21 -12.26 17.91
C ASN A 123 -21.69 -12.03 18.00
N LYS A 124 -21.01 -11.86 16.85
CA LYS A 124 -19.57 -11.54 16.83
C LYS A 124 -19.38 -10.06 17.16
N GLN A 125 -18.61 -9.78 18.21
CA GLN A 125 -18.36 -8.40 18.66
C GLN A 125 -17.42 -7.63 17.74
N LEU A 126 -16.47 -8.33 17.09
CA LEU A 126 -15.49 -7.72 16.19
C LEU A 126 -15.51 -8.43 14.85
N LEU A 127 -15.64 -7.67 13.77
CA LEU A 127 -15.51 -8.14 12.40
C LEU A 127 -14.44 -7.34 11.67
N VAL A 128 -13.57 -8.04 10.93
CA VAL A 128 -12.64 -7.41 9.98
C VAL A 128 -13.12 -7.74 8.58
N ILE A 129 -13.46 -6.71 7.81
CA ILE A 129 -14.10 -6.82 6.50
C ILE A 129 -13.20 -6.16 5.46
N SER A 130 -12.87 -6.88 4.39
CA SER A 130 -12.08 -6.30 3.30
C SER A 130 -12.92 -5.31 2.48
N HIS A 131 -12.32 -4.19 2.03
CA HIS A 131 -12.95 -3.28 1.06
C HIS A 131 -13.40 -3.98 -0.23
N SER A 132 -12.82 -5.14 -0.55
CA SER A 132 -13.23 -5.96 -1.68
C SER A 132 -14.44 -6.85 -1.42
N PHE A 133 -14.97 -6.89 -0.20
CA PHE A 133 -16.07 -7.78 0.18
C PHE A 133 -17.30 -7.60 -0.72
N SER A 134 -17.66 -6.37 -1.07
CA SER A 134 -18.77 -6.05 -1.97
C SER A 134 -18.52 -6.35 -3.46
N ASN A 135 -17.32 -6.84 -3.84
CA ASN A 135 -16.95 -7.08 -5.23
C ASN A 135 -17.46 -8.44 -5.74
N TRP A 136 -18.73 -8.70 -5.59
CA TRP A 136 -19.34 -9.93 -6.06
C TRP A 136 -19.52 -9.90 -7.58
N ARG A 137 -19.03 -10.96 -8.24
CA ARG A 137 -19.29 -11.17 -9.67
C ARG A 137 -20.64 -11.85 -9.80
N LEU A 138 -21.70 -11.07 -9.99
CA LEU A 138 -23.08 -11.48 -10.14
C LEU A 138 -23.54 -11.18 -11.57
N GLY A 139 -24.55 -11.93 -12.05
CA GLY A 139 -25.11 -11.81 -13.39
C GLY A 139 -25.39 -13.17 -14.02
N GLU A 140 -25.78 -13.22 -15.27
CA GLU A 140 -26.19 -14.43 -16.00
C GLU A 140 -25.13 -15.54 -16.02
N LYS A 141 -23.84 -15.17 -16.05
CA LYS A 141 -22.72 -16.12 -16.04
C LYS A 141 -22.29 -16.58 -14.65
N SER A 142 -22.96 -16.10 -13.59
CA SER A 142 -22.65 -16.48 -12.22
C SER A 142 -23.45 -17.69 -11.77
N ASN A 143 -22.86 -18.48 -10.85
CA ASN A 143 -23.61 -19.57 -10.21
C ASN A 143 -24.77 -19.01 -9.40
N ALA A 144 -25.93 -19.65 -9.48
CA ALA A 144 -27.16 -19.18 -8.84
C ALA A 144 -27.06 -19.02 -7.32
N TRP A 145 -26.25 -19.86 -6.62
CA TRP A 145 -26.07 -19.72 -5.17
C TRP A 145 -25.60 -18.32 -4.74
N ARG A 146 -24.98 -17.56 -5.60
CA ARG A 146 -24.45 -16.22 -5.25
C ARG A 146 -25.54 -15.18 -5.02
N TRP A 147 -26.71 -15.33 -5.63
CA TRP A 147 -27.82 -14.38 -5.52
C TRP A 147 -29.11 -14.99 -4.96
N LEU A 148 -29.20 -16.31 -4.82
CA LEU A 148 -30.41 -16.99 -4.34
C LEU A 148 -30.79 -16.67 -2.87
N LEU A 149 -29.91 -16.00 -2.12
CA LEU A 149 -30.21 -15.54 -0.76
C LEU A 149 -31.43 -14.61 -0.73
N LEU A 150 -31.58 -13.72 -1.70
CA LEU A 150 -32.69 -12.79 -1.74
C LEU A 150 -34.04 -13.48 -2.03
N PRO A 151 -34.16 -14.37 -3.06
CA PRO A 151 -35.33 -15.20 -3.24
C PRO A 151 -35.68 -16.07 -2.03
N GLU A 152 -34.68 -16.65 -1.35
CA GLU A 152 -34.93 -17.47 -0.17
C GLU A 152 -35.53 -16.65 1.00
N LEU A 153 -35.00 -15.46 1.24
CA LEU A 153 -35.56 -14.53 2.24
C LEU A 153 -36.99 -14.11 1.88
N TYR A 154 -37.24 -13.77 0.61
CA TYR A 154 -38.56 -13.43 0.14
C TYR A 154 -39.54 -14.57 0.36
N ALA A 155 -39.18 -15.81 0.00
CA ALA A 155 -40.00 -16.99 0.14
C ALA A 155 -40.34 -17.26 1.62
N ARG A 156 -39.37 -17.19 2.51
CA ARG A 156 -39.57 -17.38 3.95
C ARG A 156 -40.52 -16.34 4.53
N ARG A 157 -40.36 -15.09 4.13
CA ARG A 157 -41.23 -14.01 4.60
C ARG A 157 -42.65 -14.13 4.07
N LYS A 158 -42.84 -14.44 2.76
CA LYS A 158 -44.13 -14.53 2.13
C LYS A 158 -44.90 -15.76 2.56
N TRP A 159 -44.26 -16.92 2.67
CA TRP A 159 -44.95 -18.19 2.94
C TRP A 159 -44.67 -18.79 4.32
N LYS A 160 -43.90 -18.07 5.17
CA LYS A 160 -43.49 -18.50 6.53
C LYS A 160 -42.82 -19.87 6.59
N ARG A 161 -42.42 -20.44 5.46
CA ARG A 161 -41.65 -21.68 5.29
C ARG A 161 -40.81 -21.57 4.04
N GLY A 162 -39.85 -22.46 3.88
CA GLY A 162 -39.05 -22.49 2.64
C GLY A 162 -39.95 -22.66 1.39
N PRO A 163 -39.43 -22.36 0.19
CA PRO A 163 -40.22 -22.11 -1.03
C PRO A 163 -41.05 -23.30 -1.55
N GLY A 164 -40.78 -24.53 -1.08
CA GLY A 164 -41.60 -25.68 -1.48
C GLY A 164 -41.81 -25.83 -3.00
N THR A 165 -43.05 -25.89 -3.42
CA THR A 165 -43.45 -26.03 -4.82
C THR A 165 -43.36 -24.76 -5.67
N HIS A 166 -43.06 -23.63 -5.09
CA HIS A 166 -43.01 -22.33 -5.79
C HIS A 166 -41.70 -22.03 -6.50
N TRP A 167 -40.66 -22.84 -6.27
CA TRP A 167 -39.38 -22.64 -6.95
C TRP A 167 -39.48 -23.02 -8.44
N PRO A 168 -38.77 -22.31 -9.32
CA PRO A 168 -38.64 -22.72 -10.71
C PRO A 168 -38.08 -24.14 -10.81
N ARG A 169 -38.58 -24.92 -11.79
CA ARG A 169 -38.09 -26.27 -12.03
C ARG A 169 -36.57 -26.28 -12.22
N HIS A 170 -35.88 -27.21 -11.59
CA HIS A 170 -34.40 -27.34 -11.61
C HIS A 170 -33.59 -26.30 -10.81
N THR A 171 -34.23 -25.51 -9.94
CA THR A 171 -33.49 -24.61 -9.04
C THR A 171 -33.12 -25.36 -7.77
N GLU A 172 -31.84 -25.68 -7.63
CA GLU A 172 -31.30 -26.21 -6.35
C GLU A 172 -30.75 -25.06 -5.52
N VAL A 173 -31.26 -24.93 -4.30
CA VAL A 173 -30.75 -23.92 -3.36
C VAL A 173 -29.71 -24.57 -2.48
N ASP A 174 -28.51 -24.00 -2.48
CA ASP A 174 -27.41 -24.41 -1.65
C ASP A 174 -27.81 -24.39 -0.15
N ARG A 175 -27.36 -25.40 0.60
CA ARG A 175 -27.69 -25.52 2.02
C ARG A 175 -27.21 -24.33 2.84
N ASN A 176 -26.07 -23.73 2.48
CA ASN A 176 -25.52 -22.57 3.16
C ASN A 176 -26.40 -21.32 2.94
N VAL A 177 -26.97 -21.17 1.74
CA VAL A 177 -27.94 -20.10 1.43
C VAL A 177 -29.19 -20.25 2.29
N ARG A 178 -29.74 -21.46 2.41
CA ARG A 178 -30.90 -21.71 3.26
C ARG A 178 -30.64 -21.43 4.73
N ALA A 179 -29.51 -21.94 5.24
CA ALA A 179 -29.12 -21.71 6.63
C ALA A 179 -28.88 -20.23 6.92
N THR A 180 -28.27 -19.50 5.98
CA THR A 180 -28.06 -18.07 6.10
C THR A 180 -29.41 -17.31 6.13
N ALA A 181 -30.33 -17.63 5.22
CA ALA A 181 -31.65 -16.99 5.20
C ALA A 181 -32.44 -17.25 6.48
N GLU A 182 -32.38 -18.48 7.02
CA GLU A 182 -33.00 -18.84 8.30
C GLU A 182 -32.41 -18.07 9.46
N ALA A 183 -31.10 -18.03 9.55
CA ALA A 183 -30.39 -17.29 10.60
C ALA A 183 -30.63 -15.77 10.53
N ILE A 184 -30.74 -15.20 9.31
CA ILE A 184 -31.14 -13.81 9.15
C ILE A 184 -32.57 -13.60 9.67
N GLU A 185 -33.51 -14.44 9.29
CA GLU A 185 -34.91 -14.31 9.72
C GLU A 185 -35.02 -14.46 11.25
N ASP A 186 -34.30 -15.41 11.86
CA ASP A 186 -34.27 -15.59 13.32
C ASP A 186 -33.66 -14.38 14.05
N ALA A 187 -32.58 -13.81 13.49
CA ALA A 187 -31.97 -12.59 14.01
C ALA A 187 -32.93 -11.38 13.89
N LEU A 188 -33.70 -11.33 12.81
CA LEU A 188 -34.72 -10.32 12.56
C LEU A 188 -35.81 -10.33 13.64
N ASN A 189 -36.19 -11.52 14.06
CA ASN A 189 -37.28 -11.68 15.04
C ASN A 189 -36.86 -11.33 16.47
N ALA A 190 -35.54 -11.34 16.77
CA ALA A 190 -35.06 -11.26 18.17
C ALA A 190 -34.59 -9.85 18.62
N SER A 191 -33.99 -9.01 17.79
CA SER A 191 -33.29 -7.81 18.26
C SER A 191 -33.29 -6.59 17.34
N LEU A 192 -33.74 -6.69 16.10
CA LEU A 192 -33.64 -5.63 15.09
C LEU A 192 -35.00 -5.33 14.44
N GLN A 193 -36.06 -5.47 15.21
CA GLN A 193 -37.46 -5.51 14.76
C GLN A 193 -37.88 -4.39 13.83
N ASP A 194 -37.40 -3.15 14.04
CA ASP A 194 -37.89 -2.00 13.26
C ASP A 194 -37.24 -1.88 11.87
N GLN A 195 -35.92 -1.95 11.76
CA GLN A 195 -35.23 -1.80 10.45
C GLN A 195 -35.47 -2.99 9.53
N LEU A 196 -35.71 -4.12 10.08
CA LEU A 196 -35.83 -5.40 9.40
C LEU A 196 -37.29 -5.72 9.03
N SER A 197 -38.24 -5.33 9.84
CA SER A 197 -39.65 -5.39 9.43
C SER A 197 -39.86 -4.47 8.22
N VAL A 198 -39.31 -3.25 8.26
CA VAL A 198 -39.37 -2.31 7.13
C VAL A 198 -38.75 -2.90 5.86
N PHE A 199 -37.54 -3.49 5.94
CA PHE A 199 -36.90 -4.14 4.79
C PHE A 199 -37.74 -5.30 4.25
N GLY A 200 -38.22 -6.19 5.13
CA GLY A 200 -39.01 -7.35 4.72
C GLY A 200 -40.37 -6.95 4.11
N ASP A 201 -41.02 -5.95 4.68
CA ASP A 201 -42.26 -5.41 4.14
C ASP A 201 -42.06 -4.68 2.80
N ASP A 202 -41.00 -3.94 2.68
CA ASP A 202 -40.60 -3.29 1.43
C ASP A 202 -40.24 -4.31 0.35
N LEU A 203 -39.51 -5.37 0.72
CA LEU A 203 -39.16 -6.48 -0.17
C LEU A 203 -40.40 -7.11 -0.81
N LEU A 204 -41.43 -7.39 0.02
CA LEU A 204 -42.68 -7.97 -0.45
C LEU A 204 -43.59 -7.01 -1.23
N LYS A 205 -43.51 -5.69 -0.93
CA LYS A 205 -44.33 -4.66 -1.60
C LYS A 205 -43.75 -4.24 -2.95
N LYS A 206 -42.43 -4.15 -3.05
CA LYS A 206 -41.73 -3.55 -4.19
C LYS A 206 -41.23 -4.54 -5.23
N LEU A 207 -41.13 -5.85 -4.88
CA LEU A 207 -40.58 -6.87 -5.77
C LEU A 207 -41.57 -8.01 -5.94
N SER A 208 -41.66 -8.56 -7.15
CA SER A 208 -42.39 -9.77 -7.43
C SER A 208 -41.51 -11.01 -7.35
N TRP A 209 -42.14 -12.19 -7.16
CA TRP A 209 -41.41 -13.45 -7.07
C TRP A 209 -40.65 -13.78 -8.36
N GLU A 210 -41.26 -13.52 -9.50
CA GLU A 210 -40.70 -13.79 -10.83
C GLU A 210 -39.46 -12.93 -11.10
N GLU A 211 -39.51 -11.68 -10.72
CA GLU A 211 -38.39 -10.72 -10.90
C GLU A 211 -37.13 -11.14 -10.17
N LEU A 212 -37.24 -11.82 -9.04
CA LEU A 212 -36.08 -12.22 -8.21
C LEU A 212 -35.21 -13.28 -8.88
N PHE A 213 -35.66 -13.94 -9.94
CA PHE A 213 -34.90 -14.95 -10.68
C PHE A 213 -34.19 -14.41 -11.93
N ASP A 214 -34.29 -13.12 -12.21
CA ASP A 214 -33.53 -12.49 -13.27
C ASP A 214 -32.09 -12.21 -12.80
N ALA A 215 -31.18 -13.10 -13.16
CA ALA A 215 -29.76 -13.01 -12.75
C ALA A 215 -29.07 -11.72 -13.25
N ALA A 216 -29.50 -11.16 -14.39
CA ALA A 216 -28.90 -9.95 -14.96
C ALA A 216 -29.09 -8.73 -14.05
N ARG A 217 -30.21 -8.65 -13.33
CA ARG A 217 -30.57 -7.56 -12.40
C ARG A 217 -29.69 -7.53 -11.12
N TYR A 218 -28.92 -8.60 -10.86
CA TYR A 218 -27.93 -8.63 -9.77
C TYR A 218 -26.53 -8.15 -10.21
N SER A 219 -26.34 -7.87 -11.49
CA SER A 219 -25.09 -7.35 -12.03
C SER A 219 -24.76 -5.96 -11.44
N ARG A 220 -23.55 -5.47 -11.69
CA ARG A 220 -23.15 -4.13 -11.26
C ARG A 220 -24.03 -3.07 -11.92
N GLY A 221 -24.76 -2.29 -11.14
CA GLY A 221 -25.76 -1.32 -11.60
C GLY A 221 -27.18 -1.90 -11.77
N GLY A 222 -27.37 -3.21 -11.53
CA GLY A 222 -28.69 -3.82 -11.49
C GLY A 222 -29.46 -3.43 -10.21
N ASP A 223 -30.75 -3.33 -10.33
CA ASP A 223 -31.65 -2.84 -9.28
C ASP A 223 -31.91 -3.84 -8.14
N LEU A 224 -31.70 -5.16 -8.37
CA LEU A 224 -31.79 -6.16 -7.29
C LEU A 224 -30.51 -6.26 -6.45
N ARG A 225 -29.39 -5.75 -6.97
CA ARG A 225 -28.11 -5.81 -6.25
C ARG A 225 -28.12 -5.06 -4.89
N PRO A 226 -28.62 -3.82 -4.77
CA PRO A 226 -28.72 -3.13 -3.51
C PRO A 226 -29.56 -3.90 -2.47
N TRP A 227 -30.62 -4.59 -2.91
CA TRP A 227 -31.42 -5.44 -2.04
C TRP A 227 -30.65 -6.62 -1.47
N LEU A 228 -29.86 -7.30 -2.31
CA LEU A 228 -29.01 -8.40 -1.85
C LEU A 228 -27.90 -7.91 -0.90
N GLU A 229 -27.28 -6.78 -1.22
CA GLU A 229 -26.24 -6.15 -0.39
C GLU A 229 -26.83 -5.77 0.98
N ARG A 230 -28.02 -5.20 1.00
CA ARG A 230 -28.74 -4.87 2.23
C ARG A 230 -29.14 -6.11 3.04
N ALA A 231 -29.60 -7.18 2.38
CA ALA A 231 -29.90 -8.46 3.03
C ALA A 231 -28.67 -9.06 3.74
N VAL A 232 -27.50 -9.02 3.06
CA VAL A 232 -26.24 -9.46 3.67
C VAL A 232 -25.86 -8.57 4.86
N GLY A 233 -26.03 -7.26 4.74
CA GLY A 233 -25.78 -6.31 5.82
C GLY A 233 -26.65 -6.59 7.06
N LEU A 234 -27.94 -6.87 6.84
CA LEU A 234 -28.84 -7.25 7.91
C LEU A 234 -28.38 -8.52 8.64
N GLY A 235 -27.89 -9.51 7.89
CA GLY A 235 -27.30 -10.72 8.46
C GLY A 235 -26.00 -10.47 9.25
N LEU A 236 -25.23 -9.45 8.91
CA LEU A 236 -24.07 -9.03 9.71
C LEU A 236 -24.49 -8.33 11.02
N GLY A 237 -25.67 -7.69 11.04
CA GLY A 237 -26.17 -6.93 12.16
C GLY A 237 -25.62 -5.51 12.25
N VAL A 238 -26.01 -4.75 13.27
CA VAL A 238 -25.61 -3.36 13.47
C VAL A 238 -24.29 -3.23 14.21
N PHE A 239 -23.56 -2.14 13.97
CA PHE A 239 -22.28 -1.85 14.59
C PHE A 239 -22.31 -0.53 15.35
N ASP A 240 -21.65 -0.50 16.51
CA ASP A 240 -21.50 0.69 17.34
C ASP A 240 -20.29 1.52 16.94
N LEU A 241 -19.22 0.86 16.43
CA LEU A 241 -18.04 1.50 15.88
C LEU A 241 -17.71 0.94 14.50
N VAL A 242 -17.50 1.85 13.54
CA VAL A 242 -16.98 1.49 12.21
C VAL A 242 -15.62 2.15 12.01
N ILE A 243 -14.56 1.35 11.94
CA ILE A 243 -13.21 1.80 11.66
C ILE A 243 -12.95 1.64 10.17
N ILE A 244 -12.52 2.71 9.51
CA ILE A 244 -12.29 2.75 8.06
C ILE A 244 -10.80 3.00 7.83
N ASP A 245 -10.05 1.97 7.47
CA ASP A 245 -8.63 2.12 7.17
C ASP A 245 -8.42 2.59 5.72
N GLU A 246 -7.40 3.41 5.50
CA GLU A 246 -7.12 4.08 4.22
C GLU A 246 -8.38 4.78 3.65
N ALA A 247 -9.03 5.56 4.50
CA ALA A 247 -10.33 6.15 4.22
C ALA A 247 -10.34 7.11 3.00
N HIS A 248 -9.18 7.58 2.55
CA HIS A 248 -9.04 8.37 1.32
C HIS A 248 -9.29 7.54 0.04
N LYS A 249 -9.24 6.21 0.10
CA LYS A 249 -9.53 5.35 -1.05
C LYS A 249 -11.03 5.34 -1.37
N GLY A 250 -11.37 5.33 -2.66
CA GLY A 250 -12.78 5.29 -3.08
C GLY A 250 -13.41 6.66 -3.33
N ARG A 251 -12.72 7.53 -4.07
CA ARG A 251 -13.15 8.92 -4.39
C ARG A 251 -14.40 9.03 -5.28
N LYS A 252 -14.73 7.98 -6.05
CA LYS A 252 -15.94 7.97 -6.88
C LYS A 252 -17.14 7.57 -6.03
N LYS A 253 -18.31 8.18 -6.27
CA LYS A 253 -19.56 7.83 -5.56
C LYS A 253 -19.85 6.32 -5.63
N ASP A 254 -19.55 5.67 -6.77
CA ASP A 254 -19.70 4.23 -6.97
C ASP A 254 -18.49 3.41 -6.52
N SER A 255 -17.70 3.90 -5.59
CA SER A 255 -16.55 3.16 -5.09
C SER A 255 -16.98 1.97 -4.23
N ARG A 256 -16.12 0.93 -4.21
CA ARG A 256 -16.35 -0.29 -3.41
C ARG A 256 -16.53 0.01 -1.93
N LEU A 257 -15.77 0.98 -1.42
CA LEU A 257 -15.85 1.38 -0.03
C LEU A 257 -17.15 2.10 0.28
N ASN A 258 -17.62 3.00 -0.59
CA ASN A 258 -18.89 3.69 -0.40
C ASN A 258 -20.07 2.69 -0.44
N ASN A 259 -20.11 1.78 -1.42
CA ASN A 259 -21.13 0.72 -1.44
C ASN A 259 -21.13 -0.13 -0.17
N LEU A 260 -19.95 -0.46 0.36
CA LEU A 260 -19.84 -1.22 1.61
C LEU A 260 -20.42 -0.42 2.78
N LEU A 261 -20.09 0.87 2.89
CA LEU A 261 -20.57 1.75 3.95
C LEU A 261 -22.07 2.06 3.86
N ASP A 262 -22.60 2.19 2.65
CA ASP A 262 -23.97 2.64 2.43
C ASP A 262 -24.98 1.49 2.41
N GLN A 263 -24.58 0.29 1.92
CA GLN A 263 -25.48 -0.82 1.69
C GLN A 263 -25.31 -1.97 2.70
N ILE A 264 -24.07 -2.25 3.11
CA ILE A 264 -23.75 -3.48 3.87
C ILE A 264 -23.53 -3.17 5.36
N ILE A 265 -22.81 -2.09 5.68
CA ILE A 265 -22.48 -1.76 7.07
C ILE A 265 -23.58 -0.94 7.71
N LEU A 266 -24.31 -1.55 8.64
CA LEU A 266 -25.44 -0.91 9.31
C LEU A 266 -24.99 -0.30 10.64
N PRO A 267 -25.08 1.03 10.79
CA PRO A 267 -24.77 1.67 12.06
C PRO A 267 -25.90 1.48 13.08
N SER A 268 -25.53 1.33 14.35
CA SER A 268 -26.49 1.48 15.46
C SER A 268 -26.91 2.96 15.63
N PRO A 269 -27.99 3.27 16.36
CA PRO A 269 -28.44 4.65 16.58
C PRO A 269 -27.37 5.57 17.22
N HIS A 270 -26.39 4.99 17.90
CA HIS A 270 -25.32 5.71 18.60
C HIS A 270 -23.94 5.40 17.99
N ALA A 271 -23.92 4.89 16.76
CA ALA A 271 -22.69 4.50 16.09
C ALA A 271 -21.74 5.69 15.89
N ARG A 272 -20.44 5.39 15.99
CA ARG A 272 -19.36 6.32 15.64
C ARG A 272 -18.56 5.76 14.47
N ARG A 273 -17.99 6.66 13.67
CA ARG A 273 -17.06 6.29 12.60
C ARG A 273 -15.66 6.83 12.88
N LEU A 274 -14.66 5.99 12.73
CA LEU A 274 -13.25 6.34 12.89
C LEU A 274 -12.51 6.10 11.57
N ALA A 275 -12.17 7.18 10.88
CA ALA A 275 -11.44 7.13 9.63
C ALA A 275 -9.93 7.22 9.88
N LEU A 276 -9.15 6.33 9.27
CA LEU A 276 -7.69 6.32 9.34
C LEU A 276 -7.13 6.67 7.97
N THR A 277 -6.25 7.66 7.93
CA THR A 277 -5.51 8.01 6.72
C THR A 277 -4.23 8.76 7.07
N ALA A 278 -3.18 8.64 6.27
CA ALA A 278 -2.01 9.49 6.41
C ALA A 278 -2.13 10.77 5.56
N THR A 279 -2.94 10.69 4.51
CA THR A 279 -3.15 11.75 3.53
C THR A 279 -4.64 11.99 3.36
N PRO A 280 -5.29 12.75 4.27
CA PRO A 280 -6.70 13.07 4.15
C PRO A 280 -7.02 13.88 2.89
N ILE A 281 -6.02 14.62 2.40
CA ILE A 281 -6.03 15.36 1.15
C ILE A 281 -4.85 14.90 0.31
N GLU A 282 -5.03 14.82 -1.00
CA GLU A 282 -3.95 14.50 -1.92
C GLU A 282 -3.84 15.50 -3.07
N LEU A 283 -4.95 16.05 -3.57
CA LEU A 283 -5.00 16.89 -4.76
C LEU A 283 -5.74 18.21 -4.59
N ASP A 284 -6.87 18.22 -3.90
CA ASP A 284 -7.71 19.42 -3.78
C ASP A 284 -8.48 19.51 -2.46
N ALA A 285 -8.96 20.71 -2.15
CA ALA A 285 -9.74 21.00 -0.95
C ALA A 285 -11.11 20.27 -0.90
N GLY A 286 -11.67 19.89 -2.06
CA GLY A 286 -12.94 19.14 -2.12
C GLY A 286 -12.86 17.74 -1.51
N GLN A 287 -11.65 17.20 -1.36
CA GLN A 287 -11.43 15.90 -0.73
C GLN A 287 -11.74 15.93 0.78
N TRP A 288 -11.62 17.08 1.44
CA TRP A 288 -12.08 17.25 2.82
C TRP A 288 -13.56 16.94 2.96
N MET A 289 -14.38 17.42 2.02
CA MET A 289 -15.83 17.22 2.07
C MET A 289 -16.19 15.73 1.99
N GLN A 290 -15.52 14.98 1.13
CA GLN A 290 -15.72 13.52 1.02
C GLN A 290 -15.30 12.77 2.30
N MET A 291 -14.22 13.20 2.93
CA MET A 291 -13.77 12.58 4.19
C MET A 291 -14.73 12.86 5.33
N LEU A 292 -15.23 14.10 5.43
CA LEU A 292 -16.19 14.51 6.45
C LEU A 292 -17.55 13.81 6.26
N GLU A 293 -18.00 13.63 5.02
CA GLU A 293 -19.19 12.85 4.69
C GLU A 293 -19.08 11.38 5.14
N ARG A 294 -17.89 10.76 4.94
CA ARG A 294 -17.65 9.38 5.39
C ARG A 294 -17.73 9.18 6.88
N ILE A 295 -17.40 10.20 7.66
CA ILE A 295 -17.52 10.17 9.11
C ILE A 295 -18.85 10.77 9.60
N LEU A 296 -19.82 10.98 8.71
CA LEU A 296 -21.16 11.44 9.01
C LEU A 296 -21.24 12.85 9.62
N VAL A 297 -20.37 13.77 9.20
CA VAL A 297 -20.50 15.19 9.54
C VAL A 297 -21.72 15.78 8.84
N GLU A 298 -22.50 16.58 9.54
CA GLU A 298 -23.69 17.21 9.01
C GLU A 298 -23.40 18.17 7.85
N GLU A 299 -24.33 18.33 6.93
CA GLU A 299 -24.13 19.12 5.70
C GLU A 299 -23.82 20.58 6.00
N ALA A 300 -24.51 21.18 6.98
CA ALA A 300 -24.29 22.56 7.39
C ALA A 300 -22.85 22.80 7.89
N ASP A 301 -22.33 21.87 8.73
CA ASP A 301 -20.95 21.95 9.21
C ASP A 301 -19.96 21.75 8.09
N ARG A 302 -20.23 20.83 7.15
CA ARG A 302 -19.39 20.62 5.96
C ARG A 302 -19.28 21.87 5.08
N GLU A 303 -20.37 22.61 4.90
CA GLU A 303 -20.36 23.86 4.14
C GLU A 303 -19.51 24.94 4.84
N GLN A 304 -19.62 25.06 6.14
CA GLN A 304 -18.82 25.99 6.93
C GLN A 304 -17.31 25.64 6.86
N ILE A 305 -16.98 24.36 6.99
CA ILE A 305 -15.60 23.86 6.85
C ILE A 305 -15.09 24.12 5.43
N ALA A 306 -15.91 23.90 4.39
CA ALA A 306 -15.54 24.17 3.00
C ALA A 306 -15.15 25.63 2.78
N ALA A 307 -15.87 26.56 3.38
CA ALA A 307 -15.54 28.00 3.32
C ALA A 307 -14.20 28.29 4.00
N ALA A 308 -13.95 27.71 5.19
CA ALA A 308 -12.69 27.88 5.91
C ALA A 308 -11.50 27.29 5.14
N VAL A 309 -11.65 26.09 4.55
CA VAL A 309 -10.64 25.46 3.69
C VAL A 309 -10.31 26.35 2.49
N SER A 310 -11.34 26.86 1.79
CA SER A 310 -11.16 27.73 0.63
C SER A 310 -10.42 29.03 0.99
N ALA A 311 -10.81 29.66 2.09
CA ALA A 311 -10.15 30.88 2.59
C ALA A 311 -8.68 30.62 2.96
N TYR A 312 -8.39 29.47 3.58
CA TYR A 312 -7.03 29.07 3.94
C TYR A 312 -6.15 28.86 2.71
N VAL A 313 -6.61 28.14 1.70
CA VAL A 313 -5.86 27.92 0.45
C VAL A 313 -5.53 29.25 -0.23
N GLN A 314 -6.50 30.20 -0.27
CA GLN A 314 -6.26 31.55 -0.82
C GLN A 314 -5.23 32.33 0.02
N ALA A 315 -5.31 32.24 1.35
CA ALA A 315 -4.37 32.93 2.25
C ALA A 315 -2.95 32.36 2.11
N VAL A 316 -2.77 31.04 1.95
CA VAL A 316 -1.47 30.40 1.65
C VAL A 316 -0.90 30.93 0.33
N ALA A 317 -1.70 31.00 -0.72
CA ALA A 317 -1.25 31.53 -2.01
C ALA A 317 -0.88 33.03 -1.92
N ALA A 318 -1.61 33.82 -1.13
CA ALA A 318 -1.34 35.23 -0.93
C ALA A 318 -0.06 35.48 -0.14
N ILE A 319 0.19 34.72 0.93
CA ILE A 319 1.38 34.88 1.76
C ILE A 319 2.65 34.40 1.05
N ARG A 320 2.57 33.33 0.24
CA ARG A 320 3.69 32.89 -0.60
C ARG A 320 4.14 33.90 -1.64
N ARG A 321 3.22 34.74 -2.18
CA ARG A 321 3.58 35.80 -3.14
C ARG A 321 4.32 36.97 -2.48
N CYS A 322 3.97 37.31 -1.25
CA CYS A 322 4.58 38.46 -0.54
C CYS A 322 4.72 38.10 0.95
N PRO A 323 5.69 37.27 1.32
CA PRO A 323 5.85 36.78 2.68
C PRO A 323 6.34 37.82 3.68
N SER A 324 7.01 38.86 3.22
CA SER A 324 7.51 39.99 4.03
C SER A 324 6.43 41.00 4.44
N ASP A 325 5.21 40.94 3.86
CA ASP A 325 4.16 41.93 4.14
C ASP A 325 3.49 41.63 5.52
N PRO A 326 3.62 42.53 6.52
CA PRO A 326 3.08 42.35 7.86
C PRO A 326 1.54 42.27 7.88
N GLN A 327 0.86 42.91 6.93
CA GLN A 327 -0.62 42.88 6.85
C GLN A 327 -1.08 41.51 6.38
N ARG A 328 -0.41 40.93 5.38
CA ARG A 328 -0.69 39.56 4.90
C ARG A 328 -0.36 38.52 5.93
N GLN A 329 0.74 38.68 6.68
CA GLN A 329 1.07 37.77 7.81
C GLN A 329 -0.04 37.73 8.86
N ARG A 330 -0.55 38.93 9.27
CA ARG A 330 -1.66 38.99 10.26
C ARG A 330 -2.95 38.38 9.71
N SER A 331 -3.28 38.64 8.43
CA SER A 331 -4.45 38.07 7.78
C SER A 331 -4.33 36.54 7.69
N PHE A 332 -3.14 36.05 7.30
CA PHE A 332 -2.87 34.63 7.24
C PHE A 332 -3.07 33.94 8.60
N GLY A 333 -2.52 34.50 9.68
CA GLY A 333 -2.66 33.93 11.03
C GLY A 333 -4.13 33.77 11.45
N LYS A 334 -4.99 34.78 11.21
CA LYS A 334 -6.43 34.69 11.52
C LYS A 334 -7.14 33.60 10.70
N VAL A 335 -6.80 33.47 9.42
CA VAL A 335 -7.41 32.46 8.55
C VAL A 335 -6.92 31.05 8.89
N ALA A 336 -5.63 30.91 9.27
CA ALA A 336 -5.07 29.63 9.71
C ALA A 336 -5.72 29.15 11.02
N GLU A 337 -5.95 30.06 11.98
CA GLU A 337 -6.67 29.77 13.21
C GLU A 337 -8.11 29.33 12.91
N ALA A 338 -8.88 30.08 12.10
CA ALA A 338 -10.24 29.72 11.72
C ALA A 338 -10.32 28.36 10.99
N PHE A 339 -9.34 28.03 10.14
CA PHE A 339 -9.22 26.72 9.49
C PHE A 339 -8.95 25.60 10.52
N THR A 340 -8.06 25.86 11.47
CA THR A 340 -7.73 24.91 12.52
C THR A 340 -8.95 24.63 13.40
N ASP A 341 -9.65 25.67 13.83
CA ASP A 341 -10.82 25.56 14.72
C ASP A 341 -11.98 24.83 14.02
N ALA A 342 -12.18 25.07 12.72
CA ALA A 342 -13.22 24.40 11.96
C ALA A 342 -12.98 22.87 11.82
N LEU A 343 -11.73 22.41 11.69
CA LEU A 343 -11.39 21.00 11.51
C LEU A 343 -11.03 20.27 12.81
N ARG A 344 -10.60 20.99 13.84
CA ARG A 344 -10.16 20.40 15.12
C ARG A 344 -11.19 19.46 15.76
N PRO A 345 -12.51 19.69 15.69
CA PRO A 345 -13.48 18.75 16.25
C PRO A 345 -13.47 17.37 15.59
N TYR A 346 -13.08 17.30 14.33
CA TYR A 346 -13.16 16.11 13.47
C TYR A 346 -11.82 15.47 13.18
N LEU A 347 -10.70 16.16 13.43
CA LEU A 347 -9.37 15.76 13.01
C LEU A 347 -8.39 15.68 14.17
N ILE A 348 -7.66 14.58 14.25
CA ILE A 348 -6.46 14.43 15.07
C ILE A 348 -5.31 14.13 14.13
N ARG A 349 -4.21 14.85 14.27
CA ARG A 349 -3.00 14.61 13.50
C ARG A 349 -1.76 14.83 14.35
N ARG A 350 -0.97 13.79 14.48
CA ARG A 350 0.43 13.89 14.92
C ARG A 350 1.31 13.91 13.68
N ASP A 351 2.28 14.76 13.67
CA ASP A 351 3.33 14.78 12.67
C ASP A 351 4.69 14.35 13.28
N LYS A 352 5.63 14.06 12.41
CA LYS A 352 6.94 13.56 12.81
C LYS A 352 7.83 14.61 13.49
N ARG A 353 7.50 15.89 13.41
CA ARG A 353 8.24 16.95 14.12
C ARG A 353 8.28 16.72 15.63
N GLN A 354 7.30 15.96 16.15
CA GLN A 354 7.22 15.61 17.57
C GLN A 354 7.99 14.32 17.92
N GLU A 355 8.55 13.62 16.94
CA GLU A 355 9.30 12.39 17.22
C GLU A 355 10.71 12.71 17.74
N PRO A 356 11.14 12.04 18.84
CA PRO A 356 12.41 12.35 19.49
C PRO A 356 13.63 12.22 18.56
N SER A 357 13.61 11.29 17.61
CA SER A 357 14.70 11.11 16.65
C SER A 357 14.82 12.29 15.68
N ILE A 358 13.72 12.90 15.29
CA ILE A 358 13.73 14.05 14.38
C ILE A 358 14.12 15.34 15.13
N GLN A 359 13.64 15.52 16.36
CA GLN A 359 14.11 16.62 17.22
C GLN A 359 15.62 16.51 17.50
N LYS A 360 16.10 15.28 17.73
CA LYS A 360 17.53 15.04 17.89
C LYS A 360 18.32 15.35 16.63
N PHE A 361 17.81 14.98 15.45
CA PHE A 361 18.41 15.35 14.17
C PHE A 361 18.55 16.87 14.05
N GLN A 362 17.49 17.63 14.34
CA GLN A 362 17.52 19.09 14.32
C GLN A 362 18.58 19.68 15.24
N GLN A 363 18.69 19.15 16.46
CA GLN A 363 19.71 19.57 17.44
C GLN A 363 21.13 19.30 16.93
N LEU A 364 21.35 18.14 16.32
CA LEU A 364 22.68 17.73 15.85
C LEU A 364 23.08 18.44 14.55
N SER A 365 22.15 18.57 13.60
CA SER A 365 22.42 19.20 12.30
C SER A 365 22.40 20.71 12.35
N ARG A 366 21.64 21.31 13.29
CA ARG A 366 21.29 22.73 13.34
C ARG A 366 20.56 23.23 12.09
N GLU A 367 19.98 22.32 11.34
CA GLU A 367 19.17 22.60 10.17
C GLU A 367 17.67 22.56 10.49
N ASP A 368 16.85 22.92 9.50
CA ASP A 368 15.41 22.79 9.62
C ASP A 368 14.99 21.34 9.92
N ILE A 369 13.94 21.18 10.71
CA ILE A 369 13.45 19.89 11.15
C ILE A 369 13.08 18.95 9.99
N HIS A 370 12.70 19.49 8.82
CA HIS A 370 12.36 18.72 7.62
C HIS A 370 13.59 18.24 6.84
N ALA A 371 14.78 18.76 7.12
CA ALA A 371 16.02 18.44 6.40
C ALA A 371 16.51 16.98 6.62
N TYR A 372 15.91 16.23 7.53
CA TYR A 372 16.20 14.78 7.67
C TYR A 372 15.78 13.97 6.43
N ARG A 373 14.86 14.50 5.60
CA ARG A 373 14.55 14.01 4.26
C ARG A 373 15.26 14.90 3.25
N GLN A 374 16.17 14.32 2.49
CA GLN A 374 16.94 15.03 1.49
C GLN A 374 16.52 14.64 0.08
N GLU A 375 16.10 15.60 -0.70
CA GLU A 375 15.80 15.42 -2.12
C GLU A 375 17.10 15.61 -2.92
N ILE A 376 17.54 14.57 -3.62
CA ILE A 376 18.76 14.54 -4.44
C ILE A 376 18.36 14.17 -5.87
N PRO A 377 17.92 15.12 -6.71
CA PRO A 377 17.50 14.82 -8.07
C PRO A 377 18.62 14.20 -8.91
N ILE A 378 18.33 13.14 -9.62
CA ILE A 378 19.19 12.53 -10.63
C ILE A 378 18.82 13.22 -11.96
N VAL A 379 19.57 14.25 -12.29
CA VAL A 379 19.33 15.07 -13.48
C VAL A 379 20.00 14.45 -14.69
N ILE A 380 19.25 14.28 -15.77
CA ILE A 380 19.73 13.88 -17.08
C ILE A 380 19.72 15.12 -17.96
N ASP A 381 20.91 15.63 -18.24
CA ASP A 381 21.03 16.77 -19.18
C ASP A 381 20.78 16.28 -20.61
N THR A 382 19.70 16.75 -21.21
CA THR A 382 19.35 16.44 -22.59
C THR A 382 20.40 16.91 -23.60
N ALA A 383 21.22 17.94 -23.25
CA ALA A 383 22.28 18.42 -24.09
C ALA A 383 23.48 17.46 -24.16
N GLU A 384 23.68 16.62 -23.16
CA GLU A 384 24.77 15.63 -23.11
C GLU A 384 24.44 14.28 -23.76
N LEU A 385 23.17 14.05 -24.10
CA LEU A 385 22.74 12.80 -24.74
C LEU A 385 23.36 12.65 -26.14
N ASP A 386 23.52 11.41 -26.62
CA ASP A 386 23.86 11.14 -28.00
C ASP A 386 22.74 11.59 -28.97
N LEU A 387 23.05 11.64 -30.26
CA LEU A 387 22.14 12.16 -31.28
C LEU A 387 20.82 11.36 -31.34
N ALA A 388 20.90 10.03 -31.21
CA ALA A 388 19.73 9.16 -31.28
C ALA A 388 18.76 9.45 -30.12
N TRP A 389 19.29 9.57 -28.91
CA TRP A 389 18.49 9.91 -27.73
C TRP A 389 17.98 11.35 -27.75
N LYS A 390 18.76 12.32 -28.27
CA LYS A 390 18.28 13.70 -28.48
C LYS A 390 17.08 13.72 -29.41
N GLN A 391 17.15 13.03 -30.53
CA GLN A 391 16.05 12.90 -31.49
C GLN A 391 14.82 12.24 -30.86
N ALA A 392 15.04 11.17 -30.07
CA ALA A 392 13.98 10.45 -29.39
C ALA A 392 13.28 11.33 -28.35
N VAL A 393 14.03 12.05 -27.52
CA VAL A 393 13.45 12.99 -26.53
C VAL A 393 12.68 14.11 -27.24
N CYS A 394 13.22 14.71 -28.27
CA CYS A 394 12.53 15.75 -29.04
C CYS A 394 11.22 15.23 -29.67
N ALA A 395 11.24 14.04 -30.26
CA ALA A 395 10.05 13.42 -30.82
C ALA A 395 9.01 13.08 -29.75
N ALA A 396 9.44 12.59 -28.58
CA ALA A 396 8.60 12.29 -27.44
C ALA A 396 7.89 13.54 -26.89
N GLU A 397 8.62 14.64 -26.73
CA GLU A 397 8.07 15.94 -26.33
C GLU A 397 7.05 16.47 -27.34
N SER A 398 7.37 16.38 -28.62
CA SER A 398 6.48 16.80 -29.70
C SER A 398 5.20 15.98 -29.74
N LEU A 399 5.30 14.65 -29.58
CA LEU A 399 4.15 13.76 -29.45
C LEU A 399 3.27 14.09 -28.24
N SER A 400 3.89 14.35 -27.09
CA SER A 400 3.21 14.76 -25.86
C SER A 400 2.39 16.03 -26.10
N PHE A 401 2.91 16.98 -26.85
CA PHE A 401 2.23 18.23 -27.19
C PHE A 401 1.09 18.03 -28.20
N VAL A 402 1.33 17.31 -29.29
CA VAL A 402 0.34 17.05 -30.35
C VAL A 402 -0.83 16.20 -29.85
N ALA A 403 -0.56 15.23 -28.98
CA ALA A 403 -1.57 14.32 -28.43
C ALA A 403 -2.45 14.95 -27.32
N ARG A 404 -2.17 16.18 -26.91
CA ARG A 404 -2.75 16.83 -25.72
C ARG A 404 -4.28 16.99 -25.74
N HIS A 405 -4.90 17.07 -26.90
CA HIS A 405 -6.33 17.36 -27.09
C HIS A 405 -7.11 16.23 -27.77
N THR A 406 -6.57 15.01 -27.80
CA THR A 406 -7.27 13.87 -28.39
C THR A 406 -8.09 13.09 -27.38
N ASP A 407 -9.34 12.78 -27.73
CA ASP A 407 -10.21 11.90 -26.96
C ASP A 407 -9.90 10.40 -27.20
N ASN A 408 -9.01 10.11 -28.13
CA ASN A 408 -8.61 8.74 -28.46
C ASN A 408 -7.81 8.11 -27.29
N ARG A 409 -8.29 6.95 -26.80
CA ARG A 409 -7.72 6.21 -25.67
C ARG A 409 -6.26 5.82 -25.89
N GLN A 410 -5.89 5.44 -27.10
CA GLN A 410 -4.51 5.09 -27.46
C GLN A 410 -3.58 6.31 -27.44
N MET A 411 -4.04 7.46 -27.89
CA MET A 411 -3.26 8.69 -27.87
C MET A 411 -3.09 9.27 -26.46
N LYS A 412 -4.11 9.16 -25.60
CA LYS A 412 -3.96 9.47 -24.15
C LYS A 412 -2.91 8.60 -23.50
N ARG A 413 -2.85 7.33 -23.86
CA ARG A 413 -1.88 6.37 -23.37
C ARG A 413 -0.46 6.70 -23.83
N LEU A 414 -0.27 7.03 -25.12
CA LEU A 414 0.99 7.49 -25.69
C LEU A 414 1.53 8.72 -24.94
N ARG A 415 0.70 9.72 -24.71
CA ARG A 415 1.07 10.92 -23.99
C ARG A 415 1.60 10.64 -22.59
N LEU A 416 0.91 9.79 -21.81
CA LEU A 416 1.30 9.43 -20.46
C LEU A 416 2.60 8.63 -20.40
N THR A 417 2.82 7.74 -21.34
CA THR A 417 4.06 6.95 -21.41
C THR A 417 5.25 7.77 -21.87
N LEU A 418 5.04 8.73 -22.78
CA LEU A 418 6.09 9.61 -23.30
C LEU A 418 6.54 10.69 -22.31
N ALA A 419 5.61 11.21 -21.52
CA ALA A 419 5.87 12.24 -20.53
C ALA A 419 6.85 11.80 -19.41
N ASN A 420 7.11 10.52 -19.25
CA ASN A 420 8.02 9.99 -18.25
C ASN A 420 9.36 9.49 -18.80
N GLY A 421 9.76 9.95 -20.00
CA GLY A 421 11.04 9.55 -20.59
C GLY A 421 11.15 8.08 -21.02
N HIS A 422 10.21 7.22 -20.61
CA HIS A 422 10.19 5.79 -20.90
C HIS A 422 9.21 5.39 -22.01
N GLY A 423 8.42 6.31 -22.52
CA GLY A 423 7.44 6.06 -23.57
C GLY A 423 8.04 5.57 -24.88
N ILE A 424 9.30 5.89 -25.10
CA ILE A 424 10.07 5.41 -26.25
C ILE A 424 10.05 3.88 -26.32
N ALA A 425 10.24 3.23 -25.18
CA ALA A 425 10.22 1.78 -25.10
C ALA A 425 8.85 1.15 -25.36
N SER A 426 7.77 1.78 -24.90
CA SER A 426 6.42 1.25 -25.10
C SER A 426 5.93 1.43 -26.55
N LEU A 427 6.48 2.41 -27.28
CA LEU A 427 6.19 2.60 -28.70
C LEU A 427 6.92 1.60 -29.61
N LEU A 428 8.15 1.27 -29.26
CA LEU A 428 8.93 0.28 -30.02
C LEU A 428 8.37 -1.14 -29.84
N ASP A 429 7.60 -1.37 -28.79
CA ASP A 429 7.07 -2.67 -28.38
C ASP A 429 5.55 -2.82 -28.58
N GLN A 430 4.96 -2.12 -29.52
CA GLN A 430 3.50 -2.15 -29.80
C GLN A 430 2.88 -3.53 -30.04
N LEU A 431 3.69 -4.58 -30.16
CA LEU A 431 3.23 -5.92 -30.54
C LEU A 431 2.80 -6.83 -29.37
N HIS A 432 3.09 -6.49 -28.09
CA HIS A 432 2.80 -7.39 -26.97
C HIS A 432 2.43 -6.65 -25.66
N MET A 433 1.31 -5.96 -25.64
CA MET A 433 0.83 -5.32 -24.41
C MET A 433 -0.24 -6.19 -23.71
N ASP A 434 0.04 -6.62 -22.50
CA ASP A 434 -0.98 -7.12 -21.54
C ASP A 434 -1.94 -5.98 -21.19
N GLU A 435 -3.15 -6.02 -21.78
CA GLU A 435 -4.11 -4.91 -21.82
C GLU A 435 -4.77 -4.55 -20.47
N THR A 436 -4.66 -5.36 -19.44
CA THR A 436 -5.61 -5.28 -18.31
C THR A 436 -5.16 -4.53 -17.08
N ALA A 437 -3.89 -4.63 -16.67
CA ALA A 437 -3.39 -3.98 -15.45
C ALA A 437 -2.93 -2.53 -15.68
N ASP A 438 -2.21 -2.28 -16.78
CA ASP A 438 -1.72 -0.94 -17.12
C ASP A 438 -2.86 -0.01 -17.59
N ALA A 439 -3.93 -0.56 -18.18
CA ALA A 439 -5.07 0.22 -18.65
C ALA A 439 -5.87 0.90 -17.52
N ALA A 440 -6.04 0.23 -16.41
CA ALA A 440 -6.75 0.81 -15.25
C ALA A 440 -5.95 1.94 -14.57
N GLN A 441 -4.63 1.80 -14.54
CA GLN A 441 -3.72 2.81 -14.01
C GLN A 441 -3.66 4.05 -14.90
N LEU A 442 -3.51 3.85 -16.21
CA LEU A 442 -3.49 4.92 -17.20
C LEU A 442 -4.82 5.71 -17.24
N GLN A 443 -5.94 5.05 -16.94
CA GLN A 443 -7.24 5.69 -16.90
C GLN A 443 -7.40 6.60 -15.67
N ALA A 444 -6.93 6.17 -14.51
CA ALA A 444 -6.91 6.99 -13.29
C ALA A 444 -5.99 8.22 -13.46
N GLU A 445 -4.85 8.03 -14.12
CA GLU A 445 -3.86 9.08 -14.35
C GLU A 445 -4.29 10.13 -15.38
N SER A 446 -5.01 9.72 -16.46
CA SER A 446 -5.55 10.66 -17.43
C SER A 446 -6.60 11.60 -16.82
N GLU A 447 -7.34 11.13 -15.81
CA GLU A 447 -8.29 11.96 -15.07
C GLU A 447 -7.56 12.96 -14.14
N GLU A 448 -6.44 12.54 -13.52
CA GLU A 448 -5.61 13.41 -12.67
C GLU A 448 -4.88 14.47 -13.48
N GLU A 449 -4.38 14.13 -14.65
CA GLU A 449 -3.70 15.06 -15.56
C GLU A 449 -4.67 16.07 -16.18
N THR A 450 -5.88 15.66 -16.55
CA THR A 450 -6.92 16.55 -17.09
C THR A 450 -7.30 17.63 -16.06
N LYS A 451 -7.44 17.25 -14.79
CA LYS A 451 -7.68 18.19 -13.69
C LYS A 451 -6.49 19.13 -13.46
N ALA A 452 -5.26 18.62 -13.58
CA ALA A 452 -4.05 19.42 -13.47
C ALA A 452 -3.91 20.44 -14.60
N SER A 453 -4.29 20.07 -15.82
CA SER A 453 -4.21 20.94 -17.00
C SER A 453 -5.29 22.02 -17.00
N GLN A 454 -6.48 21.73 -16.46
CA GLN A 454 -7.56 22.73 -16.33
C GLN A 454 -7.23 23.85 -15.34
N GLN A 455 -6.43 23.61 -14.32
CA GLN A 455 -5.94 24.64 -13.39
C GLN A 455 -4.87 25.57 -14.00
N VAL A 456 -4.23 25.15 -15.09
CA VAL A 456 -3.15 25.90 -15.76
C VAL A 456 -3.60 26.49 -17.11
N ALA A 457 -4.75 26.08 -17.63
CA ALA A 457 -5.24 26.50 -18.96
C ALA A 457 -5.93 27.87 -18.91
N CYS A 458 -5.13 28.90 -18.80
CA CYS A 458 -5.50 30.27 -19.18
C CYS A 458 -4.62 30.70 -20.34
N TYR A 459 -4.63 29.99 -21.48
CA TYR A 459 -4.05 30.48 -22.76
C TYR A 459 -4.69 29.77 -23.96
N THR A 460 -5.43 30.56 -24.71
CA THR A 460 -5.75 30.56 -26.16
C THR A 460 -6.33 29.28 -26.77
N GLU A 461 -7.60 29.39 -27.11
CA GLU A 461 -8.25 28.59 -28.16
C GLU A 461 -7.65 29.03 -29.51
N GLU A 462 -6.73 28.27 -30.05
CA GLU A 462 -6.36 28.35 -31.45
C GLU A 462 -7.10 27.27 -32.25
N ASN A 463 -7.56 27.65 -33.44
CA ASN A 463 -8.35 26.89 -34.41
C ASN A 463 -7.90 25.42 -34.55
N ASP A 464 -8.83 24.52 -34.33
CA ASP A 464 -8.64 23.09 -34.33
C ASP A 464 -8.39 22.55 -35.76
N PRO A 465 -7.20 22.02 -36.12
CA PRO A 465 -7.01 21.32 -37.37
C PRO A 465 -7.76 19.98 -37.27
N GLY A 466 -8.51 19.63 -38.30
CA GLY A 466 -9.36 18.43 -38.33
C GLY A 466 -8.64 17.15 -37.88
N GLN A 467 -9.39 16.20 -37.36
CA GLN A 467 -8.93 14.98 -36.68
C GLN A 467 -7.92 14.17 -37.53
N ASP A 468 -8.12 14.08 -38.86
CA ASP A 468 -7.22 13.39 -39.78
C ASP A 468 -5.78 13.98 -39.80
N LYS A 469 -5.65 15.30 -39.73
CA LYS A 469 -4.33 15.96 -39.74
C LYS A 469 -3.57 15.74 -38.44
N ARG A 470 -4.28 15.56 -37.31
CA ARG A 470 -3.67 15.24 -36.03
C ARG A 470 -3.16 13.80 -36.01
N GLU A 471 -3.95 12.86 -36.50
CA GLU A 471 -3.55 11.47 -36.59
C GLU A 471 -2.32 11.26 -37.50
N GLN A 472 -2.27 11.96 -38.63
CA GLN A 472 -1.10 11.96 -39.50
C GLN A 472 0.15 12.56 -38.79
N ARG A 473 0.01 13.63 -38.02
CA ARG A 473 1.13 14.21 -37.27
C ARG A 473 1.63 13.28 -36.17
N VAL A 474 0.72 12.60 -35.48
CA VAL A 474 1.09 11.62 -34.45
C VAL A 474 1.85 10.44 -35.09
N ALA A 475 1.36 9.89 -36.18
CA ALA A 475 2.03 8.81 -36.90
C ALA A 475 3.43 9.19 -37.36
N TRP A 476 3.57 10.43 -37.90
CA TRP A 476 4.85 10.96 -38.33
C TRP A 476 5.87 11.09 -37.18
N TRP A 477 5.44 11.63 -36.01
CA TRP A 477 6.32 11.73 -34.85
C TRP A 477 6.65 10.37 -34.25
N GLN A 478 5.76 9.40 -34.34
CA GLN A 478 6.05 8.00 -33.95
C GLN A 478 7.14 7.37 -34.84
N GLU A 479 7.09 7.63 -36.14
CA GLU A 479 8.11 7.18 -37.07
C GLU A 479 9.47 7.81 -36.78
N ILE A 480 9.51 9.12 -36.53
CA ILE A 480 10.75 9.83 -36.12
C ILE A 480 11.29 9.30 -34.80
N LEU A 481 10.42 8.98 -33.84
CA LEU A 481 10.82 8.42 -32.56
C LEU A 481 11.44 7.02 -32.72
N ALA A 482 10.88 6.19 -33.60
CA ALA A 482 11.35 4.83 -33.83
C ALA A 482 12.62 4.76 -34.72
N ALA A 483 12.80 5.72 -35.62
CA ALA A 483 13.85 5.68 -36.63
C ALA A 483 15.29 5.50 -36.05
N PRO A 484 15.71 6.18 -34.98
CA PRO A 484 17.05 6.02 -34.42
C PRO A 484 17.36 4.62 -33.87
N PHE A 485 16.31 3.84 -33.54
CA PHE A 485 16.43 2.55 -32.89
C PHE A 485 16.08 1.36 -33.80
N GLN A 486 15.81 1.62 -35.10
CA GLN A 486 15.50 0.54 -36.04
C GLN A 486 16.65 -0.46 -36.12
N GLY A 487 16.34 -1.75 -35.87
CA GLY A 487 17.31 -2.83 -35.87
C GLY A 487 18.12 -2.98 -34.58
N GLN A 488 17.83 -2.19 -33.55
CA GLN A 488 18.40 -2.39 -32.21
C GLN A 488 17.47 -3.27 -31.40
N GLU A 489 17.96 -4.38 -30.91
CA GLU A 489 17.25 -5.21 -29.93
C GLU A 489 17.41 -4.59 -28.52
N ASN A 490 16.31 -4.51 -27.78
CA ASN A 490 16.30 -4.13 -26.35
C ASN A 490 16.90 -2.74 -26.00
N VAL A 491 16.39 -1.71 -26.67
CA VAL A 491 16.77 -0.28 -26.46
C VAL A 491 16.68 0.15 -24.99
N LEU A 492 15.84 -0.51 -24.17
CA LEU A 492 15.67 -0.20 -22.77
C LEU A 492 16.96 -0.32 -21.95
N PHE A 493 17.85 -1.26 -22.26
CA PHE A 493 19.11 -1.42 -21.53
C PHE A 493 20.10 -0.28 -21.78
N ALA A 494 19.90 0.49 -22.84
CA ALA A 494 20.67 1.70 -23.15
C ALA A 494 19.92 3.00 -22.79
N HIS A 495 18.72 2.91 -22.23
CA HIS A 495 17.89 4.09 -21.89
C HIS A 495 18.58 4.95 -20.84
N PRO A 496 18.75 6.28 -21.05
CA PRO A 496 19.52 7.16 -20.16
C PRO A 496 19.03 7.15 -18.71
N ALA A 497 17.71 7.12 -18.48
CA ALA A 497 17.16 7.05 -17.13
C ALA A 497 17.48 5.72 -16.44
N ILE A 498 17.49 4.60 -17.17
CA ILE A 498 17.85 3.28 -16.61
C ILE A 498 19.34 3.25 -16.28
N LEU A 499 20.19 3.78 -17.16
CA LEU A 499 21.63 3.85 -16.93
C LEU A 499 21.97 4.72 -15.70
N LYS A 500 21.35 5.88 -15.58
CA LYS A 500 21.53 6.76 -14.41
C LYS A 500 20.96 6.15 -13.13
N ALA A 501 19.85 5.41 -13.21
CA ALA A 501 19.34 4.64 -12.09
C ALA A 501 20.32 3.56 -11.65
N VAL A 502 20.89 2.80 -12.60
CA VAL A 502 21.92 1.77 -12.33
C VAL A 502 23.11 2.37 -11.63
N GLU A 503 23.66 3.48 -12.16
CA GLU A 503 24.81 4.19 -11.61
C GLU A 503 24.58 4.59 -10.14
N THR A 504 23.44 5.24 -9.89
CA THR A 504 23.03 5.66 -8.54
C THR A 504 22.81 4.49 -7.59
N ILE A 505 22.16 3.43 -8.06
CA ILE A 505 21.88 2.24 -7.26
C ILE A 505 23.19 1.51 -6.91
N GLU A 506 24.11 1.39 -7.85
CA GLU A 506 25.41 0.77 -7.61
C GLU A 506 26.25 1.57 -6.61
N GLU A 507 26.22 2.90 -6.69
CA GLU A 507 26.88 3.77 -5.70
C GLU A 507 26.38 3.52 -4.29
N VAL A 508 25.05 3.47 -4.10
CA VAL A 508 24.44 3.24 -2.78
C VAL A 508 24.70 1.81 -2.28
N THR A 509 24.59 0.80 -3.16
CA THR A 509 24.80 -0.58 -2.76
C THR A 509 26.27 -0.91 -2.46
N GLN A 510 27.22 -0.23 -3.09
CA GLN A 510 28.64 -0.31 -2.74
C GLN A 510 28.95 0.23 -1.33
N ARG A 511 28.14 1.16 -0.82
CA ARG A 511 28.20 1.61 0.59
C ARG A 511 27.61 0.57 1.57
N GLY A 512 27.15 -0.58 1.08
CA GLY A 512 26.51 -1.64 1.87
C GLY A 512 25.04 -1.37 2.19
N GLU A 513 24.40 -0.36 1.62
CA GLU A 513 23.00 0.00 1.84
C GLU A 513 22.08 -0.60 0.78
N LYS A 514 20.81 -0.79 1.13
CA LYS A 514 19.78 -1.26 0.21
C LYS A 514 19.06 -0.08 -0.44
N VAL A 515 18.50 -0.31 -1.62
CA VAL A 515 17.77 0.69 -2.38
C VAL A 515 16.36 0.22 -2.69
N LEU A 516 15.38 1.09 -2.44
CA LEU A 516 14.00 0.90 -2.83
C LEU A 516 13.71 1.76 -4.06
N VAL A 517 13.30 1.15 -5.15
CA VAL A 517 13.00 1.85 -6.40
C VAL A 517 11.49 1.79 -6.64
N PHE A 518 10.88 2.94 -6.92
CA PHE A 518 9.49 3.00 -7.34
C PHE A 518 9.35 3.35 -8.81
N GLY A 519 8.47 2.62 -9.50
CA GLY A 519 8.16 2.87 -10.89
C GLY A 519 6.69 2.62 -11.19
N ARG A 520 6.22 3.19 -12.29
CA ARG A 520 4.83 3.07 -12.74
C ARG A 520 4.68 1.98 -13.80
N PHE A 521 5.62 1.88 -14.72
CA PHE A 521 5.56 1.01 -15.88
C PHE A 521 6.41 -0.24 -15.68
N ARG A 522 5.81 -1.40 -15.93
CA ARG A 522 6.42 -2.71 -15.65
C ARG A 522 7.69 -2.97 -16.44
N ARG A 523 7.69 -2.68 -17.75
CA ARG A 523 8.84 -3.00 -18.63
C ARG A 523 10.13 -2.26 -18.27
N PRO A 524 10.15 -0.94 -18.05
CA PRO A 524 11.36 -0.26 -17.58
C PRO A 524 11.87 -0.81 -16.24
N MET A 525 10.96 -1.13 -15.32
CA MET A 525 11.32 -1.74 -14.04
C MET A 525 11.92 -3.15 -14.22
N GLN A 526 11.37 -3.94 -15.14
CA GLN A 526 11.87 -5.27 -15.47
C GLN A 526 13.25 -5.17 -16.12
N ALA A 527 13.43 -4.25 -17.07
CA ALA A 527 14.73 -4.00 -17.70
C ALA A 527 15.79 -3.56 -16.68
N LEU A 528 15.43 -2.63 -15.77
CA LEU A 528 16.32 -2.22 -14.68
C LEU A 528 16.71 -3.42 -13.80
N THR A 529 15.73 -4.25 -13.41
CA THR A 529 15.97 -5.44 -12.59
C THR A 529 16.89 -6.44 -13.27
N GLN A 530 16.67 -6.72 -14.55
CA GLN A 530 17.48 -7.63 -15.35
C GLN A 530 18.90 -7.10 -15.53
N LEU A 531 19.07 -5.81 -15.84
CA LEU A 531 20.37 -5.18 -16.04
C LEU A 531 21.20 -5.18 -14.76
N LEU A 532 20.61 -4.85 -13.60
CA LEU A 532 21.27 -4.91 -12.30
C LEU A 532 21.72 -6.33 -11.94
N ASN A 533 20.85 -7.33 -12.16
CA ASN A 533 21.22 -8.73 -11.94
C ASN A 533 22.34 -9.20 -12.88
N ALA A 534 22.30 -8.82 -14.15
CA ALA A 534 23.32 -9.16 -15.13
C ALA A 534 24.68 -8.54 -14.76
N ARG A 535 24.70 -7.28 -14.39
CA ARG A 535 25.93 -6.58 -13.98
C ARG A 535 26.55 -7.21 -12.72
N GLU A 536 25.73 -7.52 -11.71
CA GLU A 536 26.23 -8.17 -10.50
C GLU A 536 26.68 -9.60 -10.75
N MET A 537 25.98 -10.35 -11.61
CA MET A 537 26.40 -11.69 -12.03
C MET A 537 27.77 -11.66 -12.68
N LEU A 538 28.02 -10.72 -13.61
CA LEU A 538 29.33 -10.59 -14.27
C LEU A 538 30.46 -10.20 -13.28
N ARG A 539 30.13 -9.36 -12.27
CA ARG A 539 31.07 -9.06 -11.17
C ARG A 539 31.36 -10.29 -10.34
N CYS A 540 30.33 -11.06 -9.97
CA CYS A 540 30.50 -12.30 -9.22
C CYS A 540 31.39 -13.30 -9.97
N LEU A 541 31.22 -13.45 -11.29
CA LEU A 541 32.06 -14.30 -12.12
C LEU A 541 33.52 -13.84 -12.10
N LYS A 542 33.75 -12.54 -12.27
CA LYS A 542 35.12 -11.96 -12.28
C LYS A 542 35.83 -12.10 -10.92
N GLU A 543 35.08 -11.98 -9.83
CA GLU A 543 35.58 -12.04 -8.46
C GLU A 543 35.54 -13.46 -7.87
N GLU A 544 35.20 -14.46 -8.67
CA GLU A 544 34.97 -15.86 -8.25
C GLU A 544 33.98 -16.01 -7.08
N ARG A 545 33.08 -15.05 -6.91
CA ARG A 545 32.01 -15.14 -5.92
C ARG A 545 30.85 -16.01 -6.44
N PRO A 546 30.24 -16.85 -5.60
CA PRO A 546 29.18 -17.72 -6.05
C PRO A 546 27.92 -16.94 -6.44
N TRP A 547 27.39 -17.21 -7.64
CA TRP A 547 26.13 -16.73 -8.13
C TRP A 547 25.03 -17.79 -7.97
N PRO A 548 23.77 -17.45 -7.59
CA PRO A 548 22.75 -18.45 -7.27
C PRO A 548 22.15 -19.19 -8.47
N GLN A 549 22.36 -18.72 -9.70
CA GLN A 549 21.87 -19.35 -10.93
C GLN A 549 22.98 -20.18 -11.57
N SER A 550 22.61 -21.38 -12.07
CA SER A 550 23.51 -22.23 -12.89
C SER A 550 23.36 -21.94 -14.37
N ARG A 551 22.27 -21.30 -14.79
CA ARG A 551 21.95 -20.96 -16.19
C ARG A 551 21.15 -19.69 -16.23
N ILE A 552 21.27 -18.94 -17.31
CA ILE A 552 20.43 -17.81 -17.65
C ILE A 552 19.41 -18.18 -18.72
N SER A 553 18.25 -17.55 -18.67
CA SER A 553 17.21 -17.69 -19.68
C SER A 553 17.57 -16.98 -21.00
N VAL A 554 16.77 -17.20 -22.04
CA VAL A 554 16.90 -16.45 -23.31
C VAL A 554 16.63 -14.97 -23.08
N GLU A 555 15.64 -14.67 -22.25
CA GLU A 555 15.20 -13.30 -21.93
C GLU A 555 16.25 -12.51 -21.15
N GLU A 556 17.06 -13.18 -20.32
CA GLU A 556 18.15 -12.55 -19.56
C GLU A 556 19.40 -12.30 -20.41
N TRP A 557 19.55 -13.00 -21.53
CA TRP A 557 20.76 -12.95 -22.36
C TRP A 557 21.06 -11.55 -22.90
N ASP A 558 20.02 -10.81 -23.30
CA ASP A 558 20.18 -9.47 -23.86
C ASP A 558 20.63 -8.48 -22.78
N ALA A 559 20.11 -8.61 -21.56
CA ALA A 559 20.56 -7.83 -20.41
C ALA A 559 22.04 -8.12 -20.09
N VAL A 560 22.47 -9.37 -20.19
CA VAL A 560 23.87 -9.77 -19.97
C VAL A 560 24.79 -9.17 -21.05
N ARG A 561 24.40 -9.23 -22.31
CA ARG A 561 25.19 -8.60 -23.40
C ARG A 561 25.33 -7.09 -23.20
N ALA A 562 24.22 -6.43 -22.85
CA ALA A 562 24.22 -4.99 -22.55
C ALA A 562 25.13 -4.67 -21.33
N ALA A 563 25.02 -5.45 -20.26
CA ALA A 563 25.85 -5.32 -19.07
C ALA A 563 27.34 -5.53 -19.38
N ASP A 564 27.69 -6.51 -20.19
CA ASP A 564 29.06 -6.81 -20.57
C ASP A 564 29.69 -5.68 -21.38
N ILE A 565 28.96 -5.13 -22.33
CA ILE A 565 29.40 -3.94 -23.11
C ILE A 565 29.59 -2.74 -22.17
N GLN A 566 28.65 -2.49 -21.25
CA GLN A 566 28.72 -1.35 -20.33
C GLN A 566 29.86 -1.47 -19.32
N LEU A 567 30.18 -2.68 -18.86
CA LEU A 567 31.26 -2.92 -17.88
C LEU A 567 32.67 -3.05 -18.49
N HIS A 568 32.77 -3.62 -19.69
CA HIS A 568 34.04 -4.01 -20.28
C HIS A 568 34.33 -3.36 -21.64
N GLY A 569 33.37 -2.61 -22.23
CA GLY A 569 33.49 -1.97 -23.55
C GLY A 569 33.47 -2.96 -24.72
N LYS A 570 33.25 -4.25 -24.47
CA LYS A 570 33.24 -5.32 -25.47
C LYS A 570 32.37 -6.47 -25.01
N VAL A 571 31.95 -7.30 -25.97
CA VAL A 571 31.25 -8.56 -25.68
C VAL A 571 32.32 -9.62 -25.33
N SER A 572 32.38 -10.03 -24.07
CA SER A 572 33.31 -11.06 -23.60
C SER A 572 32.83 -12.47 -23.93
N TRP A 573 31.51 -12.64 -24.02
CA TRP A 573 30.84 -13.92 -24.24
C TRP A 573 30.19 -13.98 -25.61
N SER A 574 30.72 -14.88 -26.49
CA SER A 574 30.20 -15.03 -27.86
C SER A 574 28.80 -15.66 -27.92
N ASN A 575 28.47 -16.49 -26.93
CA ASN A 575 27.15 -17.13 -26.84
C ASN A 575 26.76 -17.46 -25.40
N ARG A 576 25.46 -17.66 -25.18
CA ARG A 576 24.87 -17.99 -23.89
C ARG A 576 25.39 -19.31 -23.30
N GLU A 577 25.69 -20.29 -24.12
CA GLU A 577 26.15 -21.62 -23.67
C GLU A 577 27.52 -21.57 -23.04
N GLY A 578 28.43 -20.72 -23.54
CA GLY A 578 29.74 -20.47 -22.94
C GLY A 578 29.61 -19.93 -21.52
N LEU A 579 28.79 -18.91 -21.34
CA LEU A 579 28.48 -18.33 -20.03
C LEU A 579 27.81 -19.35 -19.10
N ASN A 580 26.83 -20.11 -19.59
CA ASN A 580 26.14 -21.13 -18.78
C ASN A 580 27.09 -22.22 -18.28
N ARG A 581 28.12 -22.62 -19.07
CA ARG A 581 29.14 -23.58 -18.60
C ARG A 581 29.95 -23.04 -17.42
N GLU A 582 30.31 -21.77 -17.46
CA GLU A 582 31.04 -21.15 -16.34
C GLU A 582 30.16 -20.98 -15.10
N LEU A 583 28.91 -20.54 -15.26
CA LEU A 583 27.93 -20.50 -14.18
C LEU A 583 27.71 -21.88 -13.54
N GLU A 584 27.58 -22.93 -14.33
CA GLU A 584 27.44 -24.31 -13.86
C GLU A 584 28.66 -24.78 -13.05
N ALA A 585 29.85 -24.42 -13.49
CA ALA A 585 31.09 -24.76 -12.77
C ALA A 585 31.16 -24.11 -11.39
N GLN A 586 30.82 -22.82 -11.28
CA GLN A 586 30.72 -22.13 -10.00
C GLN A 586 29.56 -22.66 -9.14
N TYR A 587 28.39 -22.90 -9.75
CA TYR A 587 27.21 -23.40 -9.06
C TYR A 587 27.43 -24.79 -8.46
N THR A 588 28.28 -25.63 -9.08
CA THR A 588 28.61 -26.95 -8.54
C THR A 588 29.29 -26.85 -7.18
N LYS A 589 30.20 -25.89 -7.00
CA LYS A 589 30.79 -25.59 -5.68
C LYS A 589 29.73 -25.20 -4.65
N LEU A 590 28.83 -24.31 -5.05
CA LEU A 590 27.74 -23.86 -4.19
C LEU A 590 26.75 -24.99 -3.85
N ARG A 591 26.44 -25.88 -4.80
CA ARG A 591 25.61 -27.07 -4.62
C ARG A 591 26.15 -27.99 -3.53
N HIS A 592 27.46 -28.23 -3.51
CA HIS A 592 28.10 -29.06 -2.48
C HIS A 592 27.94 -28.45 -1.07
N ILE A 593 28.17 -27.14 -0.94
CA ILE A 593 28.02 -26.42 0.32
C ILE A 593 26.57 -26.46 0.80
N ARG A 594 25.61 -26.24 -0.10
CA ARG A 594 24.16 -26.30 0.19
C ARG A 594 23.73 -27.70 0.58
N ARG A 595 24.28 -28.74 -0.04
CA ARG A 595 23.98 -30.12 0.33
C ARG A 595 24.42 -30.45 1.77
N ASN A 596 25.58 -29.97 2.18
CA ASN A 596 26.06 -30.16 3.54
C ASN A 596 25.22 -29.41 4.57
N PHE A 597 24.76 -28.23 4.26
CA PHE A 597 23.82 -27.48 5.11
C PHE A 597 22.49 -28.23 5.31
N ARG A 598 21.93 -28.81 4.25
CA ARG A 598 20.66 -29.57 4.32
C ARG A 598 20.75 -30.79 5.21
N LYS A 599 21.88 -31.54 5.17
CA LYS A 599 22.05 -32.79 5.92
C LYS A 599 21.84 -32.65 7.43
N GLY A 600 22.06 -31.49 8.02
CA GLY A 600 21.89 -31.27 9.45
C GLY A 600 20.76 -30.30 9.80
N LEU A 601 20.00 -29.83 8.80
CA LEU A 601 19.07 -28.74 9.00
C LEU A 601 17.93 -29.08 9.97
N VAL A 602 17.29 -30.23 9.79
CA VAL A 602 16.16 -30.68 10.63
C VAL A 602 16.59 -30.78 12.10
N ALA A 603 17.68 -31.46 12.39
CA ALA A 603 18.21 -31.58 13.75
C ALA A 603 18.58 -30.21 14.36
N THR A 604 19.09 -29.30 13.54
CA THR A 604 19.41 -27.93 13.98
C THR A 604 18.14 -27.12 14.29
N LEU A 605 17.07 -27.31 13.54
CA LEU A 605 15.78 -26.65 13.80
C LEU A 605 15.14 -27.16 15.09
N GLU A 606 15.17 -28.49 15.32
CA GLU A 606 14.70 -29.09 16.57
C GLU A 606 15.47 -28.56 17.79
N GLU A 607 16.78 -28.46 17.68
CA GLU A 607 17.62 -27.90 18.74
C GLU A 607 17.27 -26.43 19.00
N GLY A 608 17.07 -25.65 17.94
CA GLY A 608 16.69 -24.25 18.07
C GLY A 608 15.34 -24.07 18.74
N PHE A 609 14.34 -24.89 18.42
CA PHE A 609 13.03 -24.84 19.06
C PHE A 609 13.03 -25.40 20.50
N ARG A 610 13.96 -26.27 20.84
CA ARG A 610 14.16 -26.63 22.24
C ARG A 610 14.68 -25.45 23.08
N GLN A 611 15.57 -24.64 22.51
CA GLN A 611 16.14 -23.47 23.20
C GLN A 611 15.19 -22.25 23.22
N SER A 612 14.35 -22.09 22.20
CA SER A 612 13.39 -21.00 22.06
C SER A 612 12.05 -21.53 21.51
N PRO A 613 11.15 -21.97 22.37
CA PRO A 613 9.91 -22.62 21.97
C PRO A 613 8.95 -21.66 21.21
N ASP A 614 8.50 -22.11 20.05
CA ASP A 614 7.38 -21.54 19.29
C ASP A 614 6.44 -22.70 18.92
N ARG A 615 5.32 -22.82 19.62
CA ARG A 615 4.41 -23.96 19.52
C ARG A 615 3.87 -24.14 18.10
N GLN A 616 3.48 -23.05 17.45
CA GLN A 616 2.94 -23.09 16.09
C GLN A 616 4.01 -23.54 15.08
N ALA A 617 5.21 -22.99 15.16
CA ALA A 617 6.31 -23.36 14.29
C ALA A 617 6.79 -24.80 14.55
N GLN A 618 6.71 -25.29 15.77
CA GLN A 618 7.02 -26.69 16.12
C GLN A 618 6.02 -27.67 15.50
N CYS A 619 4.71 -27.38 15.53
CA CYS A 619 3.70 -28.19 14.85
C CYS A 619 3.96 -28.26 13.34
N LEU A 620 4.34 -27.13 12.73
CA LEU A 620 4.69 -27.07 11.31
C LEU A 620 6.01 -27.77 10.98
N LEU A 621 6.98 -27.75 11.90
CA LEU A 621 8.19 -28.56 11.76
C LEU A 621 7.86 -30.05 11.80
N ALA A 622 6.97 -30.51 12.67
CA ALA A 622 6.50 -31.89 12.71
C ALA A 622 5.81 -32.30 11.40
N ALA A 623 4.92 -31.45 10.86
CA ALA A 623 4.30 -31.69 9.57
C ALA A 623 5.31 -31.71 8.41
N PHE A 624 6.33 -30.85 8.43
CA PHE A 624 7.43 -30.88 7.48
C PHE A 624 8.22 -32.19 7.57
N GLN A 625 8.53 -32.68 8.77
CA GLN A 625 9.24 -33.94 8.98
C GLN A 625 8.39 -35.14 8.49
N GLN A 626 7.09 -35.12 8.73
CA GLN A 626 6.18 -36.14 8.23
C GLN A 626 6.12 -36.15 6.70
N ASP A 627 6.12 -34.98 6.07
CA ASP A 627 6.18 -34.85 4.60
C ASP A 627 7.49 -35.44 4.04
N LEU A 628 8.63 -35.19 4.71
CA LEU A 628 9.92 -35.75 4.33
C LEU A 628 9.97 -37.28 4.42
N THR A 629 9.22 -37.90 5.36
CA THR A 629 9.19 -39.35 5.52
C THR A 629 8.19 -40.06 4.60
N SER A 630 7.15 -39.34 4.13
CA SER A 630 6.06 -39.92 3.35
C SER A 630 6.34 -40.00 1.83
N THR A 631 7.33 -39.28 1.32
CA THR A 631 7.60 -39.10 -0.11
C THR A 631 9.00 -39.65 -0.47
N ALA A 632 9.11 -40.95 -0.79
CA ALA A 632 10.37 -41.62 -1.06
C ALA A 632 11.17 -41.11 -2.28
N ASP A 633 10.53 -40.45 -3.25
CA ASP A 633 11.19 -39.91 -4.47
C ASP A 633 11.27 -38.37 -4.52
N THR A 634 10.63 -37.65 -3.59
CA THR A 634 10.59 -36.16 -3.57
C THR A 634 11.25 -35.54 -2.33
N GLU A 635 11.87 -36.36 -1.48
CA GLU A 635 12.51 -35.93 -0.22
C GLU A 635 13.47 -34.77 -0.37
N ASP A 636 14.22 -34.72 -1.46
CA ASP A 636 15.22 -33.67 -1.70
C ASP A 636 14.56 -32.33 -2.05
N THR A 637 13.34 -32.31 -2.60
CA THR A 637 12.75 -31.12 -3.18
C THR A 637 12.21 -30.14 -2.13
N VAL A 638 11.41 -30.59 -1.19
CA VAL A 638 10.84 -29.75 -0.12
C VAL A 638 11.92 -29.24 0.83
N LEU A 639 12.86 -30.12 1.20
CA LEU A 639 14.02 -29.74 2.01
C LEU A 639 14.89 -28.69 1.31
N ILE A 640 15.00 -28.75 -0.02
CA ILE A 640 15.72 -27.74 -0.82
C ILE A 640 15.06 -26.38 -0.69
N TYR A 641 13.73 -26.30 -0.81
CA TYR A 641 13.01 -25.03 -0.75
C TYR A 641 13.07 -24.39 0.63
N VAL A 642 12.83 -25.16 1.69
CA VAL A 642 12.97 -24.70 3.07
C VAL A 642 14.41 -24.25 3.36
N ALA A 643 15.41 -25.06 2.97
CA ALA A 643 16.80 -24.68 3.16
C ALA A 643 17.19 -23.41 2.40
N ARG A 644 16.70 -23.22 1.17
CA ARG A 644 16.89 -21.98 0.39
C ARG A 644 16.27 -20.77 1.08
N GLY A 645 15.02 -20.90 1.54
CA GLY A 645 14.34 -19.83 2.27
C GLY A 645 15.10 -19.43 3.54
N ILE A 646 15.54 -20.40 4.34
CA ILE A 646 16.35 -20.14 5.54
C ILE A 646 17.69 -19.48 5.17
N GLN A 647 18.37 -19.95 4.11
CA GLN A 647 19.61 -19.35 3.65
C GLN A 647 19.43 -17.89 3.23
N GLU A 648 18.35 -17.57 2.49
CA GLU A 648 18.06 -16.19 2.10
C GLU A 648 17.77 -15.29 3.29
N ILE A 649 17.00 -15.80 4.24
CA ILE A 649 16.68 -15.06 5.45
C ILE A 649 17.94 -14.78 6.27
N LEU A 650 18.89 -15.68 6.30
CA LEU A 650 20.11 -15.59 7.12
C LEU A 650 21.37 -15.15 6.35
N ASP A 651 21.27 -14.82 5.07
CA ASP A 651 22.41 -14.38 4.27
C ASP A 651 23.08 -13.12 4.86
N PRO A 652 24.43 -13.04 4.95
CA PRO A 652 25.44 -14.02 4.54
C PRO A 652 25.76 -15.10 5.58
N ASP A 653 25.25 -14.98 6.80
CA ASP A 653 25.69 -15.74 7.98
C ASP A 653 25.00 -17.11 8.15
N TRP A 654 24.25 -17.56 7.15
CA TRP A 654 23.45 -18.79 7.25
C TRP A 654 24.27 -20.06 7.63
N ARG A 655 25.57 -20.06 7.38
CA ARG A 655 26.46 -21.15 7.74
C ARG A 655 26.77 -21.19 9.24
N THR A 656 27.06 -20.03 9.79
CA THR A 656 27.49 -19.81 11.18
C THR A 656 26.36 -19.50 12.14
N ALA A 657 25.15 -19.25 11.60
CA ALA A 657 23.98 -18.91 12.38
C ALA A 657 23.65 -19.98 13.44
N SER A 658 23.27 -19.50 14.63
CA SER A 658 22.90 -20.38 15.75
C SER A 658 21.65 -21.22 15.45
N PRO A 659 21.45 -22.36 16.13
CA PRO A 659 20.21 -23.14 16.00
C PRO A 659 18.95 -22.31 16.22
N VAL A 660 18.96 -21.41 17.21
CA VAL A 660 17.82 -20.51 17.50
C VAL A 660 17.54 -19.55 16.34
N ALA A 661 18.59 -18.99 15.72
CA ALA A 661 18.43 -18.12 14.55
C ALA A 661 17.82 -18.87 13.35
N LYS A 662 18.25 -20.09 13.11
CA LYS A 662 17.72 -20.96 12.04
C LYS A 662 16.26 -21.36 12.31
N ALA A 663 15.92 -21.71 13.56
CA ALA A 663 14.55 -22.02 13.96
C ALA A 663 13.62 -20.79 13.80
N ARG A 664 14.10 -19.60 14.19
CA ARG A 664 13.36 -18.35 13.97
C ARG A 664 13.17 -18.06 12.48
N ALA A 665 14.20 -18.27 11.66
CA ALA A 665 14.10 -18.09 10.21
C ALA A 665 13.10 -19.07 9.59
N PHE A 666 13.05 -20.31 10.04
CA PHE A 666 12.01 -21.27 9.65
C PHE A 666 10.62 -20.80 10.05
N ALA A 667 10.43 -20.36 11.30
CA ALA A 667 9.15 -19.84 11.78
C ALA A 667 8.67 -18.64 10.94
N ASP A 668 9.56 -17.69 10.65
CA ASP A 668 9.27 -16.53 9.80
C ASP A 668 8.90 -16.95 8.36
N LEU A 669 9.61 -17.94 7.81
CA LEU A 669 9.41 -18.47 6.46
C LEU A 669 8.02 -19.14 6.33
N VAL A 670 7.68 -20.05 7.23
CA VAL A 670 6.39 -20.77 7.17
C VAL A 670 5.23 -19.83 7.47
N LYS A 671 5.42 -18.85 8.35
CA LYS A 671 4.44 -17.80 8.61
C LYS A 671 4.19 -16.93 7.38
N ALA A 672 5.24 -16.53 6.67
CA ALA A 672 5.11 -15.77 5.42
C ALA A 672 4.44 -16.61 4.32
N ALA A 673 4.72 -17.91 4.25
CA ALA A 673 4.11 -18.81 3.31
C ALA A 673 2.62 -19.07 3.61
N GLY A 674 2.27 -19.28 4.88
CA GLY A 674 0.93 -19.74 5.29
C GLY A 674 -0.15 -18.66 5.30
N ASP A 675 0.21 -17.40 5.46
CA ASP A 675 -0.65 -16.31 5.94
C ASP A 675 -1.62 -15.72 4.90
N GLN A 676 -2.28 -16.51 4.05
CA GLN A 676 -3.11 -15.87 3.05
C GLN A 676 -4.62 -16.11 3.05
N ASP A 677 -5.13 -17.25 3.38
CA ASP A 677 -6.55 -17.49 3.15
C ASP A 677 -7.26 -18.27 4.26
N LYS A 678 -6.52 -18.82 5.20
CA LYS A 678 -7.08 -19.56 6.33
C LYS A 678 -6.47 -19.04 7.63
N ASN A 679 -7.00 -17.91 8.12
CA ASN A 679 -6.71 -17.43 9.48
C ASN A 679 -7.41 -18.26 10.57
N ASP A 680 -7.78 -19.50 10.27
CA ASP A 680 -8.55 -20.36 11.15
C ASP A 680 -7.67 -21.39 11.89
N ILE A 681 -6.39 -21.06 12.07
CA ILE A 681 -5.59 -21.82 13.02
C ILE A 681 -5.67 -21.08 14.36
N GLU A 682 -6.78 -21.26 15.03
CA GLU A 682 -6.93 -20.97 16.46
C GLU A 682 -5.99 -21.86 17.26
N GLU A 683 -5.81 -21.53 18.55
CA GLU A 683 -4.84 -22.13 19.49
C GLU A 683 -4.91 -23.66 19.64
N ASP A 684 -5.94 -24.31 19.13
CA ASP A 684 -6.08 -25.78 19.08
C ASP A 684 -5.92 -26.28 17.64
N LEU A 685 -4.65 -26.46 17.25
CA LEU A 685 -4.28 -27.09 15.97
C LEU A 685 -4.58 -28.59 16.05
N ASP A 686 -5.66 -29.01 15.41
CA ASP A 686 -5.88 -30.41 15.08
C ASP A 686 -4.88 -30.84 14.00
N ASP A 687 -4.30 -32.04 14.11
CA ASP A 687 -3.26 -32.55 13.19
C ASP A 687 -3.66 -32.51 11.71
N ALA A 688 -4.94 -32.66 11.41
CA ALA A 688 -5.48 -32.53 10.06
C ALA A 688 -5.37 -31.09 9.51
N CYS A 689 -5.58 -30.07 10.34
CA CYS A 689 -5.51 -28.67 10.00
C CYS A 689 -4.04 -28.24 9.76
N VAL A 690 -3.11 -28.75 10.57
CA VAL A 690 -1.66 -28.52 10.41
C VAL A 690 -1.14 -29.10 9.10
N ALA A 691 -1.57 -30.30 8.73
CA ALA A 691 -1.14 -30.96 7.50
C ALA A 691 -1.63 -30.20 6.25
N GLU A 692 -2.88 -29.72 6.26
CA GLU A 692 -3.41 -28.92 5.15
C GLU A 692 -2.71 -27.55 5.04
N TYR A 693 -2.43 -26.91 6.17
CA TYR A 693 -1.68 -25.65 6.19
C TYR A 693 -0.25 -25.85 5.68
N TRP A 694 0.42 -26.93 6.11
CA TRP A 694 1.74 -27.27 5.60
C TRP A 694 1.73 -27.51 4.09
N LYS A 695 0.71 -28.18 3.54
CA LYS A 695 0.57 -28.36 2.09
C LYS A 695 0.55 -27.02 1.34
N VAL A 696 -0.20 -26.05 1.84
CA VAL A 696 -0.22 -24.69 1.26
C VAL A 696 1.14 -24.01 1.38
N CYS A 697 1.82 -24.14 2.52
CA CYS A 697 3.17 -23.60 2.69
C CYS A 697 4.15 -24.22 1.68
N ARG A 698 4.11 -25.53 1.52
CA ARG A 698 4.95 -26.27 0.58
C ARG A 698 4.76 -25.80 -0.87
N GLU A 699 3.51 -25.72 -1.32
CA GLU A 699 3.18 -25.25 -2.68
C GLU A 699 3.74 -23.83 -2.93
N ARG A 700 3.63 -22.93 -1.97
CA ARG A 700 4.14 -21.55 -2.09
C ARG A 700 5.65 -21.45 -2.01
N LEU A 701 6.29 -22.26 -1.18
CA LEU A 701 7.74 -22.36 -1.13
C LEU A 701 8.30 -22.92 -2.44
N GLN A 702 7.63 -23.92 -3.02
CA GLN A 702 7.95 -24.45 -4.32
C GLN A 702 7.86 -23.39 -5.41
N GLU A 703 6.75 -22.67 -5.50
CA GLU A 703 6.53 -21.60 -6.47
C GLU A 703 7.62 -20.50 -6.40
N GLU A 704 8.04 -20.14 -5.19
CA GLU A 704 9.05 -19.06 -5.00
C GLU A 704 10.46 -19.54 -5.29
N TYR A 705 10.80 -20.76 -4.87
CA TYR A 705 12.19 -21.28 -4.89
C TYR A 705 12.50 -22.26 -6.00
N ASP A 706 11.52 -22.66 -6.81
CA ASP A 706 11.75 -23.53 -7.97
C ASP A 706 12.46 -22.78 -9.10
N ASN A 707 12.05 -21.53 -9.37
CA ASN A 707 12.66 -20.69 -10.39
C ASN A 707 13.92 -20.00 -9.85
N LEU A 708 15.07 -20.36 -10.42
CA LEU A 708 16.35 -19.69 -10.15
C LEU A 708 16.40 -18.37 -10.91
N GLN A 709 16.05 -17.28 -10.25
CA GLN A 709 16.21 -15.92 -10.77
C GLN A 709 17.39 -15.22 -10.11
N GLY A 710 17.91 -14.18 -10.76
CA GLY A 710 18.86 -13.27 -10.14
C GLY A 710 18.28 -12.65 -8.85
N ARG A 711 19.13 -12.51 -7.84
CA ARG A 711 18.67 -12.13 -6.49
C ARG A 711 19.17 -10.77 -6.03
N PHE A 712 20.09 -10.15 -6.75
CA PHE A 712 20.60 -8.84 -6.39
C PHE A 712 19.50 -7.78 -6.44
N ALA A 713 18.72 -7.78 -7.52
CA ALA A 713 17.53 -6.97 -7.70
C ALA A 713 16.30 -7.86 -7.91
N ARG A 714 15.17 -7.51 -7.28
CA ARG A 714 13.90 -8.22 -7.42
C ARG A 714 12.79 -7.24 -7.75
N LEU A 715 11.90 -7.65 -8.65
CA LEU A 715 10.71 -6.88 -9.06
C LEU A 715 9.50 -7.31 -8.23
N MET A 716 8.75 -6.31 -7.74
CA MET A 716 7.46 -6.48 -7.06
C MET A 716 6.39 -5.67 -7.81
N ASP A 717 5.57 -6.33 -8.58
CA ASP A 717 4.52 -5.75 -9.41
C ASP A 717 3.12 -6.30 -9.09
N GLY A 718 2.11 -5.89 -9.89
CA GLY A 718 0.74 -6.36 -9.75
C GLY A 718 0.58 -7.88 -9.92
N ASN A 719 1.46 -8.54 -10.66
CA ASN A 719 1.45 -9.98 -10.89
C ASN A 719 2.16 -10.77 -9.78
N SER A 720 2.92 -10.09 -8.93
CA SER A 720 3.60 -10.72 -7.80
C SER A 720 2.57 -11.26 -6.81
N LYS A 721 2.63 -12.57 -6.53
CA LYS A 721 1.73 -13.21 -5.58
C LYS A 721 1.92 -12.62 -4.18
N PRO A 722 0.88 -12.56 -3.35
CA PRO A 722 1.00 -12.00 -1.99
C PRO A 722 2.05 -12.72 -1.12
N ALA A 723 2.23 -14.03 -1.24
CA ALA A 723 3.28 -14.76 -0.54
C ALA A 723 4.68 -14.29 -0.97
N THR A 724 4.92 -14.15 -2.27
CA THR A 724 6.17 -13.61 -2.83
C THR A 724 6.47 -12.21 -2.28
N ARG A 725 5.45 -11.33 -2.20
CA ARG A 725 5.63 -9.98 -1.62
C ARG A 725 6.09 -10.03 -0.16
N ARG A 726 5.60 -10.99 0.61
CA ARG A 726 6.01 -11.18 2.01
C ARG A 726 7.42 -11.75 2.15
N PHE A 727 7.78 -12.74 1.32
CA PHE A 727 9.15 -13.24 1.28
C PHE A 727 10.13 -12.13 0.92
N LEU A 728 9.81 -11.31 -0.08
CA LEU A 728 10.62 -10.17 -0.46
C LEU A 728 10.72 -9.13 0.67
N GLN A 729 9.61 -8.84 1.36
CA GLN A 729 9.61 -7.94 2.52
C GLN A 729 10.48 -8.48 3.66
N LEU A 730 10.36 -9.76 3.99
CA LEU A 730 11.16 -10.43 5.01
C LEU A 730 12.66 -10.36 4.69
N ALA A 731 13.01 -10.71 3.46
CA ALA A 731 14.40 -10.70 3.01
C ALA A 731 14.95 -9.28 2.90
N PHE A 732 14.18 -8.33 2.34
CA PHE A 732 14.63 -6.96 2.15
C PHE A 732 14.87 -6.22 3.47
N ASN A 733 14.11 -6.51 4.51
CA ASN A 733 14.26 -5.88 5.82
C ASN A 733 15.48 -6.36 6.63
N ARG A 734 16.30 -7.26 6.10
CA ARG A 734 17.54 -7.70 6.73
C ARG A 734 18.75 -7.05 6.05
N PRO A 735 19.67 -6.39 6.78
CA PRO A 735 20.71 -5.54 6.18
C PRO A 735 21.58 -6.25 5.16
N HIS A 736 21.96 -7.50 5.44
CA HIS A 736 22.95 -8.24 4.64
C HIS A 736 22.37 -9.19 3.60
N SER A 737 21.06 -9.53 3.72
CA SER A 737 20.40 -10.48 2.79
C SER A 737 20.16 -9.87 1.40
N HIS A 738 19.88 -10.71 0.42
CA HIS A 738 19.33 -10.31 -0.86
C HIS A 738 17.78 -10.25 -0.78
N PRO A 739 17.10 -9.40 -1.56
CA PRO A 739 17.69 -8.51 -2.56
C PRO A 739 18.34 -7.26 -1.93
N LYS A 740 19.36 -6.73 -2.60
CA LYS A 740 19.93 -5.41 -2.29
C LYS A 740 19.07 -4.28 -2.87
N VAL A 741 18.39 -4.56 -3.98
CA VAL A 741 17.51 -3.63 -4.67
C VAL A 741 16.13 -4.22 -4.78
N LEU A 742 15.13 -3.52 -4.28
CA LEU A 742 13.72 -3.88 -4.47
C LEU A 742 13.08 -2.85 -5.40
N VAL A 743 12.68 -3.31 -6.59
CA VAL A 743 11.97 -2.49 -7.57
C VAL A 743 10.48 -2.75 -7.41
N ALA A 744 9.71 -1.75 -6.99
CA ALA A 744 8.30 -1.90 -6.66
C ALA A 744 7.43 -1.04 -7.59
N GLN A 745 6.36 -1.62 -8.12
CA GLN A 745 5.35 -0.85 -8.84
C GLN A 745 4.58 0.05 -7.87
N SER A 746 4.35 1.30 -8.26
CA SER A 746 3.72 2.32 -7.40
C SER A 746 2.39 1.89 -6.80
N LEU A 747 1.55 1.17 -7.54
CA LEU A 747 0.29 0.62 -7.04
C LEU A 747 0.49 -0.42 -5.93
N VAL A 748 1.46 -1.31 -6.10
CA VAL A 748 1.81 -2.34 -5.11
C VAL A 748 2.49 -1.71 -3.90
N GLY A 749 3.32 -0.70 -4.13
CA GLY A 749 3.97 0.06 -3.08
C GLY A 749 2.98 0.77 -2.12
N ARG A 750 1.74 0.99 -2.53
CA ARG A 750 0.66 1.54 -1.67
C ARG A 750 0.08 0.52 -0.68
N GLU A 751 0.42 -0.77 -0.77
CA GLU A 751 -0.17 -1.86 0.01
C GLU A 751 0.49 -2.09 1.39
N GLY A 752 0.81 -1.06 2.14
CA GLY A 752 1.17 -1.19 3.56
C GLY A 752 2.47 -1.94 3.90
N LEU A 753 3.36 -2.14 2.93
CA LEU A 753 4.63 -2.83 3.14
C LEU A 753 5.55 -2.04 4.09
N ASN A 754 6.18 -2.73 5.02
CA ASN A 754 7.19 -2.17 5.91
C ASN A 754 8.57 -2.53 5.36
N LEU A 755 9.33 -1.55 4.86
CA LEU A 755 10.63 -1.76 4.20
C LEU A 755 11.75 -0.91 4.81
N HIS A 756 11.56 -0.48 6.07
CA HIS A 756 12.32 0.57 6.73
C HIS A 756 13.54 0.10 7.52
N THR A 757 13.65 -1.21 7.83
CA THR A 757 14.69 -1.67 8.77
C THR A 757 16.07 -1.82 8.12
N ALA A 758 16.15 -1.89 6.79
CA ALA A 758 17.41 -2.06 6.08
C ALA A 758 17.60 -1.08 4.90
N CYS A 759 16.70 -0.11 4.73
CA CYS A 759 16.73 0.83 3.62
C CYS A 759 16.36 2.25 4.08
N ARG A 760 17.08 3.27 3.57
CA ARG A 760 16.81 4.69 3.76
C ARG A 760 16.83 5.48 2.45
N THR A 761 17.13 4.84 1.32
CA THR A 761 17.23 5.48 0.00
C THR A 761 16.09 5.03 -0.90
N VAL A 762 15.34 6.00 -1.43
CA VAL A 762 14.23 5.81 -2.36
C VAL A 762 14.57 6.44 -3.70
N VAL A 763 14.56 5.65 -4.77
CA VAL A 763 14.70 6.14 -6.14
C VAL A 763 13.33 6.18 -6.81
N LEU A 764 12.94 7.32 -7.36
CA LEU A 764 11.72 7.49 -8.13
C LEU A 764 12.08 7.39 -9.62
N LEU A 765 11.98 6.16 -10.15
CA LEU A 765 12.28 5.88 -11.56
C LEU A 765 11.30 6.58 -12.50
N HIS A 766 10.04 6.73 -12.06
CA HIS A 766 9.01 7.49 -12.75
C HIS A 766 8.39 8.48 -11.76
N LEU A 767 8.19 9.70 -12.20
CA LEU A 767 7.57 10.74 -11.39
C LEU A 767 6.06 10.50 -11.24
N GLU A 768 5.55 10.78 -10.07
CA GLU A 768 4.13 10.74 -9.76
C GLU A 768 3.49 12.13 -9.95
N TRP A 769 2.17 12.16 -10.14
CA TRP A 769 1.39 13.40 -10.17
C TRP A 769 0.83 13.78 -8.79
N ASN A 770 0.71 12.78 -7.95
CA ASN A 770 0.03 12.85 -6.67
C ASN A 770 1.05 12.85 -5.52
N PRO A 771 1.19 13.95 -4.78
CA PRO A 771 2.13 14.04 -3.67
C PRO A 771 1.80 13.06 -2.54
N GLY A 772 0.52 12.71 -2.34
CA GLY A 772 0.12 11.71 -1.37
C GLY A 772 0.67 10.31 -1.67
N VAL A 773 0.85 9.99 -2.96
CA VAL A 773 1.49 8.73 -3.38
C VAL A 773 2.97 8.75 -3.05
N VAL A 774 3.66 9.86 -3.32
CA VAL A 774 5.08 10.03 -2.99
C VAL A 774 5.31 9.93 -1.48
N GLU A 775 4.45 10.58 -0.67
CA GLU A 775 4.49 10.45 0.80
C GLU A 775 4.28 9.00 1.25
N GLN A 776 3.40 8.25 0.61
CA GLN A 776 3.22 6.83 0.90
C GLN A 776 4.45 6.00 0.51
N GLN A 777 5.11 6.31 -0.60
CA GLN A 777 6.33 5.65 -1.06
C GLN A 777 7.50 5.92 -0.09
N ILE A 778 7.74 7.17 0.27
CA ILE A 778 8.76 7.55 1.26
C ILE A 778 8.45 6.93 2.62
N GLY A 779 7.19 6.92 3.01
CA GLY A 779 6.72 6.31 4.24
C GLY A 779 6.95 4.79 4.34
N ARG A 780 7.45 4.12 3.30
CA ARG A 780 7.89 2.71 3.39
C ARG A 780 9.23 2.56 4.09
N VAL A 781 10.08 3.57 4.00
CA VAL A 781 11.41 3.62 4.65
C VAL A 781 11.44 4.56 5.85
N ASP A 782 10.57 5.55 5.88
CA ASP A 782 10.46 6.55 6.93
C ASP A 782 9.41 6.13 7.98
N ARG A 783 9.86 5.36 8.96
CA ARG A 783 9.02 4.84 10.07
C ARG A 783 9.80 4.83 11.37
N ILE A 784 9.08 4.73 12.49
CA ILE A 784 9.68 4.50 13.81
C ILE A 784 10.45 3.18 13.77
N GLY A 785 11.70 3.18 14.27
CA GLY A 785 12.62 2.04 14.21
C GLY A 785 13.26 1.81 12.84
N SER A 786 13.36 2.85 12.01
CA SER A 786 13.99 2.76 10.69
C SER A 786 15.52 2.70 10.76
N LEU A 787 16.14 2.20 9.67
CA LEU A 787 17.59 2.23 9.47
C LEU A 787 18.17 3.64 9.66
N TRP A 788 17.42 4.66 9.24
CA TRP A 788 17.84 6.05 9.41
C TRP A 788 18.00 6.41 10.89
N GLU A 789 17.04 6.04 11.74
CA GLU A 789 17.13 6.29 13.19
C GLU A 789 18.28 5.53 13.83
N GLU A 790 18.54 4.28 13.42
CA GLU A 790 19.67 3.50 13.92
C GLU A 790 21.01 4.14 13.54
N LYS A 791 21.13 4.60 12.29
CA LYS A 791 22.31 5.31 11.82
C LYS A 791 22.51 6.65 12.52
N LEU A 792 21.44 7.40 12.78
CA LEU A 792 21.50 8.65 13.54
C LEU A 792 22.02 8.42 14.97
N LYS A 793 21.51 7.40 15.65
CA LYS A 793 21.97 6.99 16.99
C LYS A 793 23.43 6.55 17.00
N LEU A 794 23.88 5.88 15.94
CA LEU A 794 25.27 5.47 15.79
C LEU A 794 26.15 6.69 15.51
N TRP A 795 25.72 7.59 14.63
CA TRP A 795 26.42 8.82 14.30
C TRP A 795 26.61 9.72 15.54
N GLU A 796 25.55 9.88 16.36
CA GLU A 796 25.62 10.62 17.64
C GLU A 796 26.67 10.07 18.59
N LYS A 797 26.84 8.74 18.65
CA LYS A 797 27.85 8.10 19.51
C LYS A 797 29.29 8.29 19.01
N THR A 798 29.47 8.54 17.73
CA THR A 798 30.79 8.61 17.09
C THR A 798 31.27 10.04 16.83
N HIS A 799 30.34 11.02 16.82
CA HIS A 799 30.63 12.42 16.56
C HIS A 799 30.09 13.30 17.71
N GLY A 800 30.84 14.32 18.08
CA GLY A 800 30.36 15.31 19.06
C GLY A 800 29.35 16.30 18.48
N GLU A 801 28.66 17.07 19.32
CA GLU A 801 27.73 18.11 18.87
C GLU A 801 28.44 19.15 17.97
N GLY A 802 27.99 19.25 16.72
CA GLY A 802 28.46 20.23 15.74
C GLY A 802 29.65 19.79 14.87
N GLU A 803 30.23 18.62 15.08
CA GLU A 803 31.29 18.08 14.21
C GLU A 803 30.68 17.21 13.09
N GLY A 804 30.95 17.58 11.84
CA GLY A 804 30.56 16.75 10.68
C GLY A 804 29.08 16.83 10.28
N ALA A 805 28.43 17.94 10.42
CA ALA A 805 27.02 18.14 10.06
C ALA A 805 26.67 17.68 8.64
N GLU A 806 27.62 17.78 7.69
CA GLU A 806 27.45 17.29 6.31
C GLU A 806 27.35 15.75 6.20
N SER A 807 27.91 15.01 7.17
CA SER A 807 27.89 13.54 7.17
C SER A 807 26.74 12.94 7.94
N ILE A 808 25.87 13.76 8.53
CA ILE A 808 24.71 13.28 9.28
C ILE A 808 23.77 12.43 8.39
N PRO A 809 23.34 11.25 8.81
CA PRO A 809 22.50 10.39 7.96
C PRO A 809 21.14 11.00 7.70
N ARG A 810 20.68 10.92 6.45
CA ARG A 810 19.38 11.41 6.01
C ARG A 810 18.63 10.32 5.23
N ILE A 811 17.32 10.46 5.12
CA ILE A 811 16.53 9.69 4.17
C ILE A 811 16.71 10.34 2.80
N GLU A 812 17.23 9.58 1.84
CA GLU A 812 17.53 10.07 0.51
C GLU A 812 16.37 9.79 -0.45
N ILE A 813 15.87 10.83 -1.11
CA ILE A 813 14.82 10.75 -2.12
C ILE A 813 15.45 11.17 -3.45
N ARG A 814 15.55 10.24 -4.40
CA ARG A 814 16.28 10.42 -5.65
C ARG A 814 15.35 10.29 -6.86
N PRO A 815 14.64 11.39 -7.25
CA PRO A 815 13.84 11.42 -8.48
C PRO A 815 14.74 11.50 -9.70
N ILE A 816 14.36 10.80 -10.79
CA ILE A 816 15.03 10.88 -12.09
C ILE A 816 14.29 11.89 -12.95
N ILE A 817 15.01 12.86 -13.48
CA ILE A 817 14.45 14.01 -14.19
C ILE A 817 15.24 14.28 -15.46
N PHE A 818 14.57 14.30 -16.62
CA PHE A 818 15.14 14.83 -17.84
C PHE A 818 15.02 16.34 -17.85
N GLN A 819 16.15 17.04 -17.81
CA GLN A 819 16.20 18.50 -17.81
C GLN A 819 15.71 19.07 -19.15
N GLY A 820 14.98 20.18 -19.12
CA GLY A 820 14.44 20.83 -20.30
C GLY A 820 13.25 20.12 -20.93
N THR A 821 12.64 19.15 -20.25
CA THR A 821 11.52 18.35 -20.78
C THR A 821 10.26 18.47 -19.92
N TYR A 822 9.20 17.75 -20.33
CA TYR A 822 7.96 17.64 -19.59
C TYR A 822 8.16 16.96 -18.21
N ASP A 823 9.16 16.11 -18.06
CA ASP A 823 9.49 15.49 -16.76
C ASP A 823 9.87 16.54 -15.71
N GLU A 824 10.70 17.53 -16.09
CA GLU A 824 11.04 18.65 -15.21
C GLU A 824 9.80 19.49 -14.84
N ARG A 825 8.94 19.74 -15.82
CA ARG A 825 7.66 20.43 -15.55
C ARG A 825 6.76 19.60 -14.62
N GLN A 826 6.68 18.29 -14.82
CA GLN A 826 5.91 17.39 -13.95
C GLN A 826 6.46 17.42 -12.52
N TRP A 827 7.78 17.40 -12.37
CA TRP A 827 8.43 17.52 -11.08
C TRP A 827 8.09 18.84 -10.38
N ASN A 828 8.16 19.95 -11.10
CA ASN A 828 7.81 21.27 -10.55
C ASN A 828 6.33 21.37 -10.13
N ILE A 829 5.43 20.77 -10.90
CA ILE A 829 4.00 20.68 -10.52
C ILE A 829 3.83 19.81 -9.28
N LEU A 830 4.50 18.66 -9.23
CA LEU A 830 4.48 17.79 -8.06
C LEU A 830 5.00 18.51 -6.82
N GLN A 831 6.11 19.24 -6.92
CA GLN A 831 6.69 20.05 -5.85
C GLN A 831 5.70 21.11 -5.35
N THR A 832 5.04 21.80 -6.25
CA THR A 832 4.04 22.82 -5.89
C THR A 832 2.89 22.17 -5.10
N ARG A 833 2.34 21.08 -5.59
CA ARG A 833 1.26 20.33 -4.91
C ARG A 833 1.71 19.74 -3.58
N TRP A 834 2.94 19.27 -3.52
CA TRP A 834 3.52 18.73 -2.30
C TRP A 834 3.68 19.82 -1.24
N ASN A 835 4.11 21.01 -1.65
CA ASN A 835 4.16 22.17 -0.77
C ASN A 835 2.76 22.58 -0.29
N ASP A 836 1.72 22.48 -1.12
CA ASP A 836 0.33 22.76 -0.71
C ASP A 836 -0.16 21.72 0.30
N LEU A 837 0.16 20.44 0.12
CA LEU A 837 -0.11 19.38 1.10
C LEU A 837 0.61 19.67 2.43
N ARG A 838 1.89 20.03 2.36
CA ARG A 838 2.72 20.36 3.52
C ARG A 838 2.17 21.57 4.28
N ALA A 839 1.68 22.60 3.58
CA ALA A 839 1.06 23.76 4.19
C ALA A 839 -0.20 23.42 5.00
N GLN A 840 -1.01 22.49 4.52
CA GLN A 840 -2.26 22.11 5.19
C GLN A 840 -2.05 21.12 6.32
N LEU A 841 -1.04 20.25 6.23
CA LEU A 841 -0.91 19.08 7.11
C LEU A 841 0.41 19.03 7.90
N HIS A 842 1.49 19.59 7.39
CA HIS A 842 2.83 19.45 7.98
C HIS A 842 3.38 20.76 8.56
N GLY A 843 2.57 21.80 8.59
CA GLY A 843 2.97 23.10 9.13
C GLY A 843 4.10 23.79 8.35
N LEU A 844 4.31 23.43 7.09
CA LEU A 844 5.31 24.04 6.23
C LEU A 844 4.65 24.92 5.16
N ILE A 845 4.52 26.21 5.45
CA ILE A 845 3.91 27.19 4.55
C ILE A 845 4.93 27.71 3.52
N LEU A 846 6.13 28.02 4.01
CA LEU A 846 7.26 28.48 3.23
C LEU A 846 8.43 27.50 3.40
N SER A 847 9.09 27.16 2.29
CA SER A 847 10.27 26.30 2.33
C SER A 847 11.44 27.04 3.00
N PRO A 848 12.17 26.38 3.89
CA PRO A 848 13.42 26.91 4.45
C PRO A 848 14.49 27.23 3.40
N ASP A 849 14.43 26.60 2.22
CA ASP A 849 15.35 26.86 1.13
C ASP A 849 15.29 28.31 0.62
N MET A 850 14.15 28.99 0.81
CA MET A 850 14.03 30.43 0.50
C MET A 850 14.98 31.31 1.34
N ALA A 851 15.39 30.84 2.52
CA ALA A 851 16.34 31.54 3.37
C ALA A 851 17.79 31.42 2.86
N ARG A 852 18.10 30.37 2.09
CA ARG A 852 19.43 30.21 1.46
C ARG A 852 19.72 31.33 0.46
N ASP A 853 18.68 31.75 -0.27
CA ASP A 853 18.79 32.82 -1.28
C ASP A 853 18.62 34.21 -0.67
N ASN A 854 18.03 34.35 0.52
CA ASN A 854 17.76 35.59 1.21
C ASN A 854 17.83 35.41 2.75
N PRO A 855 18.98 35.66 3.42
CA PRO A 855 19.13 35.49 4.85
C PRO A 855 18.16 36.31 5.73
N GLU A 856 17.69 37.48 5.23
CA GLU A 856 16.71 38.29 5.96
C GLU A 856 15.33 37.61 6.02
N ALA A 857 15.12 36.61 5.18
CA ALA A 857 13.88 35.84 5.12
C ALA A 857 13.68 34.90 6.30
N GLU A 858 14.72 34.50 6.99
CA GLU A 858 14.67 33.46 8.04
C GLU A 858 13.66 33.81 9.15
N GLY A 859 13.69 35.03 9.65
CA GLY A 859 12.80 35.44 10.74
C GLY A 859 11.31 35.49 10.38
N TRP A 860 10.94 35.85 9.15
CA TRP A 860 9.54 35.85 8.75
C TRP A 860 9.11 34.49 8.23
N ILE A 861 9.98 33.64 7.67
CA ILE A 861 9.69 32.24 7.35
C ILE A 861 9.31 31.48 8.61
N GLU A 862 10.16 31.55 9.65
CA GLU A 862 9.90 30.90 10.91
C GLU A 862 8.57 31.37 11.54
N LYS A 863 8.34 32.69 11.55
CA LYS A 863 7.10 33.28 12.07
C LYS A 863 5.86 32.79 11.32
N ILE A 864 5.91 32.68 9.99
CA ILE A 864 4.78 32.23 9.17
C ILE A 864 4.54 30.73 9.39
N ASN A 865 5.59 29.91 9.44
CA ASN A 865 5.47 28.48 9.68
C ASN A 865 4.95 28.17 11.11
N ARG A 866 5.24 28.99 12.11
CA ARG A 866 4.63 28.87 13.45
C ARG A 866 3.13 29.16 13.48
N MET A 867 2.61 29.95 12.53
CA MET A 867 1.17 30.22 12.41
C MET A 867 0.42 29.13 11.59
N ALA A 868 1.12 28.09 11.17
CA ALA A 868 0.52 26.99 10.41
C ALA A 868 -0.48 26.19 11.27
N PRO A 869 -1.49 25.59 10.64
CA PRO A 869 -2.45 24.74 11.34
C PRO A 869 -1.79 23.63 12.14
N ASP A 870 -2.27 23.42 13.36
CA ASP A 870 -1.83 22.32 14.24
C ASP A 870 -3.06 21.57 14.76
N PHE A 871 -3.10 20.27 14.44
CA PHE A 871 -4.15 19.34 14.88
C PHE A 871 -3.64 18.30 15.86
N SER A 872 -2.49 18.56 16.49
CA SER A 872 -1.89 17.69 17.49
C SER A 872 -2.80 17.56 18.70
N PRO A 873 -2.93 16.36 19.27
CA PRO A 873 -3.67 16.18 20.52
C PRO A 873 -2.96 16.92 21.69
N GLU A 874 -3.73 17.51 22.59
CA GLU A 874 -3.18 18.16 23.78
C GLU A 874 -2.37 17.19 24.63
N GLY A 875 -1.23 17.62 25.15
CA GLY A 875 -0.30 16.79 25.91
C GLY A 875 0.53 15.82 25.07
N ALA A 876 0.58 16.02 23.73
CA ALA A 876 1.58 15.35 22.89
C ALA A 876 2.97 15.97 23.18
N PRO A 877 4.07 15.18 23.13
CA PRO A 877 5.41 15.71 23.31
C PRO A 877 5.69 16.87 22.35
N GLY A 878 6.20 17.99 22.88
CA GLY A 878 6.54 19.19 22.07
C GLY A 878 5.42 20.24 21.94
N THR A 879 4.27 20.05 22.59
CA THR A 879 3.19 21.07 22.60
C THR A 879 3.31 22.11 23.72
N GLU A 880 4.22 21.90 24.69
CA GLU A 880 4.38 22.80 25.84
C GLU A 880 5.17 24.09 25.53
N ASP A 881 5.87 24.16 24.42
CA ASP A 881 6.71 25.31 24.00
C ASP A 881 6.11 26.17 22.86
N ARG A 882 4.80 26.06 22.59
CA ARG A 882 4.15 26.84 21.53
C ARG A 882 3.18 27.90 22.00
#